data_0aee6f09f43f20ee6e727af750aa0efb
#
_entry.id   0aee6f09f43f20ee6e727af750aa0efb
#
_cell.length_a   1.000
_cell.length_b   1.000
_cell.length_c   1.000
_cell.angle_alpha   90.00
_cell.angle_beta   90.00
_cell.angle_gamma   90.00
#
_symmetry.space_group_name_H-M   'P 1'
#
loop_
_entity.id
_entity.type
_entity.pdbx_description
1 polymer ?
#
loop_
_entity_poly.entity_id
_entity_poly.type
_entity_poly.pdbx_seq_one_letter_code
_entity_poly.pdbx_strand_id
1 'polypeptide(L)'
;MTLTRIILLGIDNYLEVSEDVVVPINFSIADIRDVQAKSGSYSKSIKVIGTKHNNEVLNSLFDVNAVTLTYNLNQKQPCQILQNDELILDNAILQLVNVEKISNGMNDDEQIVYTVTVKDTVGDLFTDIGNAMLTDLDFSDLNHSYTSANVVASWAHDVTDGYKYILPMSSDNVYQLPEMKPAIYLQTYFDRIFANAGYQYQFDEAVTIGFDKLLMPYNGDKVKLSEGYIEEVKIIAENTISTEYFLGDQLIIDTEIQDPNSAYNPATSTYTSEYALNVPNTIQFKFILDYDVILVNSSAIVGICSSNGTYAPSIFTEAIGVGSTTTSTSAIDSITYEIGDLLPIGSNVISSSVKTIYSLTTNVDIGDTVTFDFINTDIPPIFNNIPSATLKLRINSVRLEIFPTADTLGYLFPVVMNQHVPVQIKQSDFIKSVFTMFNIFCQPDDTDTTKIVLKTRDSFYDSGIVKDWSRKLVKDKPHVIAFLPEVTSKTLTLTYGQDKDPINTGYLQNVSETYGQVKYIFDNEYIKNDDKKTLIFGASPFVDTPFGAVVMGINGAEPKTLPRIVYDGGMHSCGTFYIYDYGTTGETCNSYPYTTHFDRPTNPDLDFNFGICDYYFSQSYQNTTLNNLSTLYWRRTMSQINSGKLYIVYLDLTPHDIANLKLNDKIYLDRAYWNINKVIDYDANSNDTTKVELLSIDDELILPRIVSRPNNNPNNASSLVKPFIGEVLSNINGSLTINASNGNVVLNGKGNLIDQQVRNAVVIGDNQQVTKNGINSTTSIIATTDGDVPAIDVSNFQDTKVALDVSNGQTKMATIQIATDEAQAITLGFETGTLYATPTGEIRIKL
;
A
#
# COMPACT_ATOMS: atom_id res chain seq x y z
N MET A 1 -25.20 16.03 50.43
CA MET A 1 -24.65 17.06 49.52
C MET A 1 -23.54 16.41 48.74
N THR A 2 -23.71 16.21 47.47
CA THR A 2 -22.68 15.67 46.61
C THR A 2 -21.83 16.87 46.18
N LEU A 3 -20.51 16.82 46.41
CA LEU A 3 -19.60 17.88 45.99
C LEU A 3 -18.82 17.45 44.77
N THR A 4 -19.17 18.00 43.60
CA THR A 4 -18.43 17.73 42.35
C THR A 4 -17.58 18.93 41.98
N ARG A 5 -16.32 18.66 41.65
CA ARG A 5 -15.37 19.65 41.22
C ARG A 5 -14.65 19.18 39.93
N ILE A 6 -14.43 20.11 39.02
CA ILE A 6 -13.58 19.89 37.86
C ILE A 6 -12.26 20.63 38.14
N ILE A 7 -11.23 19.88 38.48
CA ILE A 7 -9.89 20.46 38.74
C ILE A 7 -9.24 20.77 37.43
N LEU A 8 -8.71 21.96 37.26
CA LEU A 8 -7.97 22.43 36.12
C LEU A 8 -6.46 22.33 36.44
N LEU A 9 -5.83 21.32 35.88
CA LEU A 9 -4.41 21.08 36.10
C LEU A 9 -3.54 22.16 35.41
N GLY A 10 -2.48 22.60 36.06
CA GLY A 10 -1.62 23.67 35.53
C GLY A 10 -2.13 25.11 35.79
N ILE A 11 -3.37 25.27 36.20
CA ILE A 11 -3.92 26.55 36.71
C ILE A 11 -4.01 26.53 38.24
N ASP A 12 -3.89 25.32 38.82
CA ASP A 12 -4.04 25.06 40.26
C ASP A 12 -5.40 25.58 40.82
N ASN A 13 -6.45 25.42 40.05
CA ASN A 13 -7.78 25.88 40.42
C ASN A 13 -8.84 24.87 39.99
N TYR A 14 -10.12 25.09 40.36
CA TYR A 14 -11.20 24.16 40.05
C TYR A 14 -12.46 24.93 39.65
N LEU A 15 -13.36 24.25 38.91
CA LEU A 15 -14.73 24.71 38.67
C LEU A 15 -15.69 24.01 39.63
N GLU A 16 -16.52 24.83 40.29
CA GLU A 16 -17.61 24.35 41.12
C GLU A 16 -18.80 23.95 40.25
N VAL A 17 -19.33 22.76 40.45
CA VAL A 17 -20.55 22.29 39.79
C VAL A 17 -21.69 22.38 40.75
N SER A 18 -22.78 23.10 40.39
CA SER A 18 -23.97 23.22 41.23
C SER A 18 -24.69 21.88 41.36
N GLU A 19 -25.30 21.62 42.49
CA GLU A 19 -26.01 20.35 42.78
C GLU A 19 -27.09 19.99 41.76
N ASP A 20 -27.73 20.99 41.15
CA ASP A 20 -28.78 20.80 40.15
C ASP A 20 -28.25 20.47 38.74
N VAL A 21 -26.93 20.42 38.54
CA VAL A 21 -26.32 20.19 37.24
C VAL A 21 -25.91 18.74 37.08
N VAL A 22 -26.39 18.10 36.01
CA VAL A 22 -26.02 16.73 35.66
C VAL A 22 -24.61 16.73 35.05
N VAL A 23 -23.75 15.85 35.55
CA VAL A 23 -22.38 15.63 35.03
C VAL A 23 -22.31 14.24 34.43
N PRO A 24 -22.84 14.04 33.22
CA PRO A 24 -22.98 12.70 32.65
C PRO A 24 -21.66 12.24 32.00
N ILE A 25 -21.07 11.18 32.53
CA ILE A 25 -19.84 10.58 32.04
C ILE A 25 -20.14 9.21 31.47
N ASN A 26 -19.56 8.93 30.29
CA ASN A 26 -19.59 7.64 29.62
C ASN A 26 -18.23 7.00 29.67
N PHE A 27 -18.15 5.76 30.15
CA PHE A 27 -16.94 4.99 30.15
C PHE A 27 -17.06 3.89 29.11
N SER A 28 -16.19 3.90 28.10
CA SER A 28 -16.13 2.88 27.06
C SER A 28 -14.75 2.86 26.40
N ILE A 29 -14.33 1.68 25.92
CA ILE A 29 -13.11 1.53 25.10
C ILE A 29 -13.47 1.09 23.70
N ALA A 30 -14.48 0.23 23.55
CA ALA A 30 -14.96 -0.28 22.28
C ALA A 30 -16.44 -0.57 22.38
N ASP A 31 -17.13 -0.57 21.24
CA ASP A 31 -18.51 -1.03 21.14
C ASP A 31 -18.55 -2.34 20.38
N ILE A 32 -19.09 -3.40 20.99
CA ILE A 32 -19.23 -4.71 20.34
C ILE A 32 -20.10 -4.63 19.08
N ARG A 33 -20.97 -3.64 18.98
CA ARG A 33 -21.83 -3.39 17.82
C ARG A 33 -21.08 -2.77 16.63
N ASP A 34 -19.96 -2.13 16.89
CA ASP A 34 -19.04 -1.63 15.86
C ASP A 34 -17.59 -1.90 16.26
N VAL A 35 -17.09 -3.02 15.80
CA VAL A 35 -15.77 -3.54 16.17
C VAL A 35 -14.59 -2.64 15.75
N GLN A 36 -14.82 -1.69 14.85
CA GLN A 36 -13.81 -0.68 14.47
C GLN A 36 -13.90 0.60 15.29
N ALA A 37 -15.04 0.83 15.95
CA ALA A 37 -15.19 2.00 16.80
C ALA A 37 -14.43 1.78 18.11
N LYS A 38 -13.28 2.41 18.21
CA LYS A 38 -12.54 2.54 19.46
C LYS A 38 -12.77 3.95 19.98
N SER A 39 -13.31 4.07 21.19
CA SER A 39 -13.64 5.34 21.79
C SER A 39 -13.09 5.41 23.20
N GLY A 40 -12.64 6.57 23.61
CA GLY A 40 -12.28 6.83 24.98
C GLY A 40 -13.50 7.20 25.83
N SER A 41 -13.27 7.39 27.13
CA SER A 41 -14.28 7.91 28.04
C SER A 41 -14.51 9.41 27.77
N TYR A 42 -15.74 9.86 27.89
CA TYR A 42 -16.10 11.25 27.62
C TYR A 42 -17.31 11.70 28.43
N SER A 43 -17.40 12.99 28.70
CA SER A 43 -18.62 13.59 29.19
C SER A 43 -19.48 14.08 28.03
N LYS A 44 -20.78 14.04 28.23
CA LYS A 44 -21.70 14.93 27.50
C LYS A 44 -21.47 16.38 27.94
N SER A 45 -22.17 17.32 27.32
CA SER A 45 -22.05 18.73 27.71
C SER A 45 -22.45 18.94 29.18
N ILE A 46 -21.56 19.54 29.95
CA ILE A 46 -21.76 19.92 31.36
C ILE A 46 -22.02 21.41 31.38
N LYS A 47 -23.10 21.83 32.07
CA LYS A 47 -23.43 23.24 32.25
C LYS A 47 -22.91 23.73 33.58
N VAL A 48 -21.85 24.49 33.59
CA VAL A 48 -21.21 25.08 34.77
C VAL A 48 -21.78 26.49 34.97
N ILE A 49 -22.41 26.74 36.14
CA ILE A 49 -22.99 28.05 36.46
C ILE A 49 -21.86 29.04 36.76
N GLY A 50 -21.99 30.26 36.22
CA GLY A 50 -21.03 31.34 36.44
C GLY A 50 -21.14 31.91 37.82
N THR A 51 -20.70 31.18 38.85
CA THR A 51 -20.49 31.71 40.20
C THR A 51 -19.37 32.74 40.18
N LYS A 52 -19.23 33.54 41.24
CA LYS A 52 -18.07 34.45 41.34
C LYS A 52 -16.77 33.73 41.20
N HIS A 53 -16.64 32.55 41.83
CA HIS A 53 -15.44 31.72 41.74
C HIS A 53 -15.21 31.23 40.31
N ASN A 54 -16.21 30.60 39.66
CA ASN A 54 -16.10 30.08 38.31
C ASN A 54 -15.80 31.17 37.28
N ASN A 55 -16.37 32.36 37.44
CA ASN A 55 -16.09 33.51 36.61
C ASN A 55 -14.65 33.97 36.74
N GLU A 56 -14.10 34.00 37.95
CA GLU A 56 -12.70 34.35 38.22
C GLU A 56 -11.74 33.31 37.60
N VAL A 57 -12.04 32.01 37.74
CA VAL A 57 -11.23 30.92 37.16
C VAL A 57 -11.19 30.99 35.64
N LEU A 58 -12.36 31.24 35.01
CA LEU A 58 -12.50 31.35 33.56
C LEU A 58 -12.25 32.79 33.05
N ASN A 59 -11.57 33.63 33.83
CA ASN A 59 -11.21 35.00 33.44
C ASN A 59 -12.39 35.85 32.96
N SER A 60 -13.57 35.62 33.49
CA SER A 60 -14.81 36.33 33.09
C SER A 60 -15.05 36.30 31.57
N LEU A 61 -14.85 35.19 30.92
CA LEU A 61 -14.99 35.00 29.43
C LEU A 61 -16.40 35.33 28.92
N PHE A 62 -17.39 35.56 29.82
CA PHE A 62 -18.68 36.08 29.43
C PHE A 62 -18.65 37.57 29.04
N ASP A 63 -17.62 38.31 29.44
CA ASP A 63 -17.41 39.68 29.01
C ASP A 63 -16.65 39.72 27.68
N VAL A 64 -17.22 40.38 26.70
CA VAL A 64 -16.67 40.48 25.35
C VAL A 64 -15.29 41.18 25.36
N ASN A 65 -14.98 41.99 26.35
CA ASN A 65 -13.74 42.66 26.52
C ASN A 65 -12.70 41.91 27.38
N ALA A 66 -13.08 40.72 27.89
CA ALA A 66 -12.16 39.95 28.72
C ALA A 66 -10.94 39.52 27.95
N VAL A 67 -9.77 39.69 28.57
CA VAL A 67 -8.50 39.19 28.05
C VAL A 67 -8.16 37.90 28.76
N THR A 68 -7.92 36.83 28.01
CA THR A 68 -7.56 35.53 28.55
C THR A 68 -6.12 35.55 29.03
N LEU A 69 -5.91 35.62 30.36
CA LEU A 69 -4.59 35.63 30.95
C LEU A 69 -4.18 34.24 31.50
N THR A 70 -5.10 33.57 32.17
CA THR A 70 -4.84 32.29 32.86
C THR A 70 -5.49 31.12 32.14
N TYR A 71 -6.75 31.25 31.75
CA TYR A 71 -7.42 30.26 30.96
C TYR A 71 -7.35 30.62 29.47
N ASN A 72 -6.69 29.79 28.66
CA ASN A 72 -6.55 30.02 27.23
C ASN A 72 -7.49 29.09 26.43
N LEU A 73 -8.47 29.68 25.75
CA LEU A 73 -9.45 28.96 24.93
C LEU A 73 -8.84 28.15 23.77
N ASN A 74 -7.64 28.55 23.33
CA ASN A 74 -6.95 27.94 22.19
C ASN A 74 -5.97 26.83 22.62
N GLN A 75 -5.88 26.57 23.92
CA GLN A 75 -5.02 25.52 24.46
C GLN A 75 -5.87 24.44 25.14
N LYS A 76 -5.41 23.23 25.09
CA LYS A 76 -5.99 22.11 25.82
C LYS A 76 -5.82 22.34 27.31
N GLN A 77 -6.90 22.25 28.06
CA GLN A 77 -6.88 22.39 29.49
C GLN A 77 -6.96 21.00 30.16
N PRO A 78 -5.84 20.47 30.66
CA PRO A 78 -5.86 19.24 31.43
C PRO A 78 -6.74 19.37 32.66
N CYS A 79 -7.55 18.35 32.91
CA CYS A 79 -8.47 18.38 34.04
C CYS A 79 -8.71 17.00 34.66
N GLN A 80 -9.28 17.02 35.85
CA GLN A 80 -9.77 15.87 36.61
C GLN A 80 -11.18 16.14 37.11
N ILE A 81 -12.01 15.13 37.19
CA ILE A 81 -13.35 15.22 37.78
C ILE A 81 -13.34 14.48 39.12
N LEU A 82 -13.65 15.19 40.21
CA LEU A 82 -13.79 14.64 41.54
C LEU A 82 -15.23 14.70 41.99
N GLN A 83 -15.67 13.62 42.63
CA GLN A 83 -16.97 13.57 43.33
C GLN A 83 -16.74 13.13 44.78
N ASN A 84 -17.08 13.98 45.71
CA ASN A 84 -16.85 13.75 47.17
C ASN A 84 -15.40 13.38 47.49
N ASP A 85 -14.45 14.09 46.81
CA ASP A 85 -13.00 13.89 46.89
C ASP A 85 -12.50 12.53 46.30
N GLU A 86 -13.39 11.72 45.71
CA GLU A 86 -12.99 10.55 44.91
C GLU A 86 -12.74 10.96 43.42
N LEU A 87 -11.67 10.46 42.83
CA LEU A 87 -11.28 10.75 41.46
C LEU A 87 -12.12 9.90 40.48
N ILE A 88 -13.06 10.55 39.78
CA ILE A 88 -13.99 9.89 38.86
C ILE A 88 -13.43 9.78 37.45
N LEU A 89 -12.78 10.82 36.98
CA LEU A 89 -12.13 10.84 35.67
C LEU A 89 -10.79 11.56 35.82
N ASP A 90 -9.75 10.83 35.51
CA ASP A 90 -8.38 11.31 35.49
C ASP A 90 -7.91 11.54 34.06
N ASN A 91 -6.81 12.25 33.93
CA ASN A 91 -6.08 12.42 32.66
C ASN A 91 -7.01 12.85 31.51
N ALA A 92 -7.86 13.83 31.78
CA ALA A 92 -8.85 14.32 30.84
C ALA A 92 -8.53 15.74 30.36
N ILE A 93 -9.11 16.09 29.24
CA ILE A 93 -9.02 17.42 28.63
C ILE A 93 -10.37 18.09 28.67
N LEU A 94 -10.44 19.27 29.27
CA LEU A 94 -11.62 20.12 29.27
C LEU A 94 -11.60 21.04 28.05
N GLN A 95 -12.72 21.11 27.37
CA GLN A 95 -12.99 22.05 26.30
C GLN A 95 -14.19 22.92 26.66
N LEU A 96 -14.01 24.26 26.70
CA LEU A 96 -15.13 25.20 26.79
C LEU A 96 -15.75 25.32 25.38
N VAL A 97 -17.04 25.00 25.30
CA VAL A 97 -17.80 24.98 24.04
C VAL A 97 -18.46 26.33 23.76
N ASN A 98 -19.18 26.88 24.76
CA ASN A 98 -19.81 28.17 24.65
C ASN A 98 -20.06 28.80 26.06
N VAL A 99 -20.41 30.06 26.05
CA VAL A 99 -20.88 30.81 27.23
C VAL A 99 -22.23 31.42 26.91
N GLU A 100 -23.23 31.11 27.73
CA GLU A 100 -24.59 31.62 27.58
C GLU A 100 -24.85 32.69 28.66
N LYS A 101 -25.46 33.79 28.28
CA LYS A 101 -26.02 34.79 29.20
C LYS A 101 -27.52 34.68 29.17
N ILE A 102 -28.09 34.33 30.28
CA ILE A 102 -29.56 34.14 30.43
C ILE A 102 -30.09 35.29 31.27
N SER A 103 -30.89 36.16 30.66
CA SER A 103 -31.55 37.25 31.36
C SER A 103 -32.93 36.77 31.89
N ASN A 104 -33.18 36.96 33.15
CA ASN A 104 -34.45 36.60 33.80
C ASN A 104 -35.58 37.63 33.59
N GLY A 105 -35.39 38.65 32.75
CA GLY A 105 -36.43 39.54 32.25
C GLY A 105 -37.08 40.54 33.25
N MET A 106 -36.78 40.45 34.54
CA MET A 106 -37.38 41.34 35.57
C MET A 106 -36.34 42.17 36.38
N ASN A 107 -35.12 41.72 36.43
CA ASN A 107 -33.98 42.46 37.02
C ASN A 107 -32.81 42.28 36.07
N ASP A 108 -31.89 43.23 36.03
CA ASP A 108 -30.66 43.18 35.22
C ASP A 108 -29.66 42.07 35.62
N ASP A 109 -30.14 41.05 36.33
CA ASP A 109 -29.33 39.92 36.77
C ASP A 109 -29.23 38.89 35.65
N GLU A 110 -28.11 38.91 34.93
CA GLU A 110 -27.76 37.90 33.95
C GLU A 110 -27.15 36.67 34.62
N GLN A 111 -27.73 35.52 34.40
CA GLN A 111 -27.15 34.23 34.80
C GLN A 111 -26.17 33.81 33.72
N ILE A 112 -24.91 33.62 34.08
CA ILE A 112 -23.87 33.12 33.21
C ILE A 112 -23.83 31.60 33.30
N VAL A 113 -23.80 30.92 32.14
CA VAL A 113 -23.67 29.46 32.04
C VAL A 113 -22.56 29.11 31.05
N TYR A 114 -21.57 28.43 31.54
CA TYR A 114 -20.47 27.87 30.71
C TYR A 114 -20.81 26.43 30.31
N THR A 115 -20.78 26.13 29.04
CA THR A 115 -20.96 24.77 28.56
C THR A 115 -19.57 24.17 28.27
N VAL A 116 -19.23 23.10 29.00
CA VAL A 116 -17.95 22.43 28.86
C VAL A 116 -18.15 20.95 28.47
N THR A 117 -17.19 20.37 27.78
CA THR A 117 -17.06 18.93 27.52
C THR A 117 -15.71 18.43 28.02
N VAL A 118 -15.70 17.20 28.47
CA VAL A 118 -14.48 16.56 28.96
C VAL A 118 -14.26 15.26 28.20
N LYS A 119 -13.06 15.02 27.72
CA LYS A 119 -12.63 13.81 27.00
C LYS A 119 -11.40 13.23 27.65
N ASP A 120 -11.27 11.92 27.64
CA ASP A 120 -10.01 11.27 28.05
C ASP A 120 -8.94 11.36 26.97
N THR A 121 -7.72 10.95 27.31
CA THR A 121 -6.52 10.99 26.44
C THR A 121 -6.71 10.20 25.14
N VAL A 122 -7.40 9.06 25.14
CA VAL A 122 -7.64 8.26 23.92
C VAL A 122 -8.56 8.99 22.94
N GLY A 123 -9.64 9.63 23.46
CA GLY A 123 -10.54 10.42 22.64
C GLY A 123 -9.85 11.67 22.06
N ASP A 124 -8.89 12.20 22.77
CA ASP A 124 -8.13 13.38 22.36
C ASP A 124 -7.04 13.04 21.34
N LEU A 125 -6.34 11.90 21.46
CA LEU A 125 -5.37 11.42 20.48
C LEU A 125 -5.91 11.47 19.04
N PHE A 126 -7.09 10.88 18.80
CA PHE A 126 -7.66 10.88 17.46
C PHE A 126 -8.10 12.27 16.99
N THR A 127 -8.37 13.18 17.92
CA THR A 127 -8.65 14.58 17.62
C THR A 127 -7.36 15.31 17.20
N ASP A 128 -6.24 15.05 17.87
CA ASP A 128 -4.94 15.65 17.59
C ASP A 128 -4.33 15.16 16.29
N ILE A 129 -4.41 13.87 16.04
CA ILE A 129 -4.03 13.30 14.75
C ILE A 129 -4.87 13.94 13.61
N GLY A 130 -6.16 14.18 13.85
CA GLY A 130 -7.04 14.89 12.94
C GLY A 130 -7.03 14.34 11.52
N ASN A 131 -6.70 15.22 10.57
CA ASN A 131 -6.60 14.90 9.14
C ASN A 131 -5.15 14.78 8.64
N ALA A 132 -4.17 14.70 9.54
CA ALA A 132 -2.77 14.57 9.17
C ALA A 132 -2.54 13.32 8.29
N MET A 133 -1.68 13.46 7.28
CA MET A 133 -1.35 12.41 6.33
C MET A 133 -0.05 11.70 6.74
N LEU A 134 0.16 10.49 6.25
CA LEU A 134 1.46 9.81 6.45
C LEU A 134 2.62 10.61 5.85
N THR A 135 2.37 11.35 4.79
CA THR A 135 3.36 12.23 4.15
C THR A 135 3.76 13.44 4.97
N ASP A 136 3.03 13.75 6.04
CA ASP A 136 3.36 14.85 6.96
C ASP A 136 4.40 14.43 8.01
N LEU A 137 4.73 13.13 8.07
CA LEU A 137 5.75 12.59 8.96
C LEU A 137 7.15 12.84 8.40
N ASP A 138 8.11 13.10 9.26
CA ASP A 138 9.50 13.26 8.87
C ASP A 138 10.27 11.93 8.96
N PHE A 139 10.84 11.48 7.83
CA PHE A 139 11.67 10.30 7.68
C PHE A 139 13.08 10.66 7.15
N SER A 140 13.50 11.90 7.31
CA SER A 140 14.78 12.39 6.78
C SER A 140 16.00 11.71 7.39
N ASP A 141 15.88 11.18 8.61
CA ASP A 141 16.89 10.38 9.28
C ASP A 141 17.15 9.03 8.60
N LEU A 142 16.22 8.55 7.77
CA LEU A 142 16.34 7.32 6.98
C LEU A 142 16.92 7.56 5.58
N ASN A 143 17.29 8.80 5.24
CA ASN A 143 17.89 9.11 3.95
C ASN A 143 19.24 8.41 3.79
N HIS A 144 19.51 7.90 2.61
CA HIS A 144 20.75 7.18 2.30
C HIS A 144 21.06 7.22 0.81
N SER A 145 22.28 6.86 0.43
CA SER A 145 22.68 6.77 -0.99
C SER A 145 22.10 5.52 -1.65
N TYR A 146 21.57 5.66 -2.86
CA TYR A 146 20.97 4.57 -3.62
C TYR A 146 22.03 3.76 -4.36
N THR A 147 22.43 2.65 -3.78
CA THR A 147 23.40 1.70 -4.36
C THR A 147 22.97 0.28 -4.09
N SER A 148 23.34 -0.68 -4.95
CA SER A 148 23.08 -2.09 -4.70
C SER A 148 23.69 -2.58 -3.38
N ALA A 149 24.87 -2.05 -3.02
CA ALA A 149 25.53 -2.35 -1.76
C ALA A 149 24.70 -1.91 -0.55
N ASN A 150 24.12 -0.69 -0.56
CA ASN A 150 23.24 -0.21 0.51
C ASN A 150 21.91 -0.97 0.54
N VAL A 151 21.35 -1.31 -0.62
CA VAL A 151 20.17 -2.17 -0.71
C VAL A 151 20.44 -3.50 -0.01
N VAL A 152 21.52 -4.19 -0.35
CA VAL A 152 21.89 -5.48 0.26
C VAL A 152 22.24 -5.32 1.74
N ALA A 153 22.95 -4.25 2.13
CA ALA A 153 23.24 -3.98 3.53
C ALA A 153 21.97 -3.81 4.38
N SER A 154 20.95 -3.17 3.83
CA SER A 154 19.67 -2.98 4.53
C SER A 154 18.94 -4.28 4.86
N TRP A 155 19.27 -5.39 4.20
CA TRP A 155 18.65 -6.68 4.50
C TRP A 155 18.99 -7.20 5.90
N ALA A 156 20.06 -6.67 6.52
CA ALA A 156 20.40 -6.94 7.91
C ALA A 156 19.70 -6.01 8.91
N HIS A 157 19.01 -4.96 8.43
CA HIS A 157 18.30 -4.02 9.29
C HIS A 157 17.14 -4.71 10.05
N ASP A 158 16.81 -4.15 11.20
CA ASP A 158 15.63 -4.48 11.97
C ASP A 158 14.75 -3.25 12.22
N VAL A 159 13.76 -3.39 13.08
CA VAL A 159 12.83 -2.30 13.41
C VAL A 159 13.52 -1.04 13.94
N THR A 160 14.67 -1.16 14.57
CA THR A 160 15.42 -0.02 15.13
C THR A 160 16.12 0.82 14.07
N ASP A 161 16.41 0.21 12.91
CA ASP A 161 16.95 0.90 11.74
C ASP A 161 15.86 1.62 10.92
N GLY A 162 14.60 1.29 11.15
CA GLY A 162 13.43 1.95 10.62
C GLY A 162 13.01 1.53 9.20
N TYR A 163 13.92 0.99 8.38
CA TYR A 163 13.62 0.58 7.00
C TYR A 163 14.42 -0.64 6.56
N LYS A 164 13.94 -1.28 5.51
CA LYS A 164 14.59 -2.40 4.80
C LYS A 164 14.17 -2.39 3.34
N TYR A 165 15.04 -2.79 2.43
CA TYR A 165 14.63 -3.05 1.05
C TYR A 165 14.03 -4.43 0.91
N ILE A 166 12.97 -4.54 0.11
CA ILE A 166 12.35 -5.82 -0.25
C ILE A 166 12.80 -6.25 -1.63
N LEU A 167 12.77 -7.56 -1.89
CA LEU A 167 13.01 -8.09 -3.23
C LEU A 167 11.69 -8.08 -4.02
N PRO A 168 11.61 -7.38 -5.16
CA PRO A 168 10.41 -7.35 -5.97
C PRO A 168 10.24 -8.63 -6.79
N MET A 169 9.04 -8.82 -7.35
CA MET A 169 8.76 -9.89 -8.30
C MET A 169 9.59 -9.68 -9.57
N SER A 170 10.22 -10.75 -10.07
CA SER A 170 10.96 -10.74 -11.33
C SER A 170 10.69 -11.98 -12.16
N SER A 171 10.86 -11.86 -13.48
CA SER A 171 10.75 -12.96 -14.45
C SER A 171 12.09 -13.64 -14.74
N ASP A 172 13.18 -13.08 -14.29
CA ASP A 172 14.55 -13.61 -14.47
C ASP A 172 15.35 -13.49 -13.16
N ASN A 173 16.66 -13.62 -13.22
CA ASN A 173 17.55 -13.51 -12.08
C ASN A 173 18.37 -12.21 -12.07
N VAL A 174 17.92 -11.19 -12.78
CA VAL A 174 18.58 -9.89 -12.88
C VAL A 174 17.64 -8.78 -12.44
N TYR A 175 18.10 -7.96 -11.54
CA TYR A 175 17.43 -6.74 -11.10
C TYR A 175 18.28 -5.53 -11.47
N GLN A 176 17.61 -4.47 -11.86
CA GLN A 176 18.23 -3.16 -11.96
C GLN A 176 17.97 -2.39 -10.66
N LEU A 177 18.94 -1.58 -10.25
CA LEU A 177 18.80 -0.80 -9.00
C LEU A 177 17.46 -0.04 -8.91
N PRO A 178 16.92 0.62 -9.94
CA PRO A 178 15.64 1.33 -9.88
C PRO A 178 14.41 0.46 -9.57
N GLU A 179 14.52 -0.85 -9.67
CA GLU A 179 13.44 -1.79 -9.34
C GLU A 179 13.36 -2.08 -7.84
N MET A 180 14.45 -1.79 -7.10
CA MET A 180 14.54 -2.05 -5.68
C MET A 180 13.80 -0.97 -4.88
N LYS A 181 12.86 -1.39 -4.03
CA LYS A 181 11.97 -0.48 -3.29
C LYS A 181 12.23 -0.53 -1.79
N PRO A 182 12.36 0.63 -1.14
CA PRO A 182 12.44 0.66 0.32
C PRO A 182 11.08 0.32 0.94
N ALA A 183 11.13 -0.28 2.11
CA ALA A 183 9.98 -0.54 2.97
C ALA A 183 10.27 0.02 4.35
N ILE A 184 9.32 0.71 4.95
CA ILE A 184 9.44 1.28 6.30
C ILE A 184 8.67 0.36 7.26
N TYR A 185 9.24 0.10 8.44
CA TYR A 185 8.56 -0.68 9.48
C TYR A 185 7.29 0.03 9.97
N LEU A 186 6.22 -0.75 10.20
CA LEU A 186 4.97 -0.19 10.70
C LEU A 186 5.16 0.50 12.05
N GLN A 187 6.00 -0.06 12.90
CA GLN A 187 6.33 0.52 14.19
C GLN A 187 6.95 1.91 14.05
N THR A 188 7.82 2.12 13.04
CA THR A 188 8.41 3.44 12.76
C THR A 188 7.34 4.49 12.42
N TYR A 189 6.30 4.11 11.67
CA TYR A 189 5.15 5.00 11.45
C TYR A 189 4.42 5.29 12.76
N PHE A 190 4.17 4.27 13.58
CA PHE A 190 3.50 4.44 14.88
C PHE A 190 4.28 5.40 15.78
N ASP A 191 5.58 5.17 15.93
CA ASP A 191 6.45 6.01 16.77
C ASP A 191 6.35 7.48 16.37
N ARG A 192 6.38 7.77 15.07
CA ARG A 192 6.30 9.13 14.55
C ARG A 192 4.91 9.74 14.67
N ILE A 193 3.85 8.96 14.40
CA ILE A 193 2.47 9.44 14.54
C ILE A 193 2.20 9.84 15.99
N PHE A 194 2.54 8.95 16.95
CA PHE A 194 2.30 9.23 18.36
C PHE A 194 3.17 10.40 18.86
N ALA A 195 4.44 10.43 18.47
CA ALA A 195 5.34 11.52 18.85
C ALA A 195 4.87 12.88 18.29
N ASN A 196 4.46 12.95 17.02
CA ASN A 196 3.94 14.17 16.40
C ASN A 196 2.64 14.65 17.05
N ALA A 197 1.80 13.73 17.51
CA ALA A 197 0.59 14.05 18.24
C ALA A 197 0.85 14.41 19.71
N GLY A 198 2.10 14.30 20.18
CA GLY A 198 2.49 14.62 21.56
C GLY A 198 2.24 13.48 22.56
N TYR A 199 2.10 12.26 22.07
CA TYR A 199 1.83 11.08 22.88
C TYR A 199 2.96 10.06 22.80
N GLN A 200 2.99 9.20 23.82
CA GLN A 200 3.76 7.97 23.85
C GLN A 200 2.80 6.79 23.82
N TYR A 201 3.26 5.63 23.41
CA TYR A 201 2.47 4.41 23.54
C TYR A 201 3.30 3.30 24.16
N GLN A 202 2.59 2.35 24.78
CA GLN A 202 3.16 1.10 25.27
C GLN A 202 2.41 -0.06 24.64
N PHE A 203 3.15 -0.94 23.98
CA PHE A 203 2.60 -2.11 23.33
C PHE A 203 3.45 -3.33 23.65
N ASP A 204 3.23 -3.89 24.84
CA ASP A 204 4.05 -5.00 25.38
C ASP A 204 3.96 -6.27 24.54
N GLU A 205 2.88 -6.43 23.78
CA GLU A 205 2.64 -7.61 22.93
C GLU A 205 3.25 -7.45 21.52
N ALA A 206 3.84 -6.31 21.15
CA ALA A 206 4.28 -6.02 19.80
C ALA A 206 5.18 -7.11 19.20
N VAL A 207 6.17 -7.58 19.99
CA VAL A 207 7.09 -8.65 19.57
C VAL A 207 6.36 -9.99 19.45
N THR A 208 5.50 -10.32 20.43
CA THR A 208 4.78 -11.60 20.46
C THR A 208 3.85 -11.77 19.27
N ILE A 209 3.21 -10.68 18.85
CA ILE A 209 2.30 -10.67 17.69
C ILE A 209 3.02 -10.42 16.37
N GLY A 210 4.33 -10.20 16.38
CA GLY A 210 5.15 -9.90 15.21
C GLY A 210 4.93 -8.53 14.60
N PHE A 211 4.39 -7.57 15.37
CA PHE A 211 4.18 -6.20 14.91
C PHE A 211 5.50 -5.48 14.60
N ASP A 212 6.54 -5.74 15.36
CA ASP A 212 7.90 -5.22 15.18
C ASP A 212 8.57 -5.69 13.87
N LYS A 213 8.00 -6.68 13.19
CA LYS A 213 8.50 -7.23 11.91
C LYS A 213 7.65 -6.87 10.71
N LEU A 214 6.61 -6.08 10.89
CA LEU A 214 5.76 -5.68 9.78
C LEU A 214 6.39 -4.51 9.01
N LEU A 215 6.45 -4.65 7.70
CA LEU A 215 6.99 -3.68 6.76
C LEU A 215 5.90 -3.20 5.81
N MET A 216 5.95 -1.92 5.46
CA MET A 216 5.14 -1.32 4.41
C MET A 216 6.03 -0.88 3.27
N PRO A 217 6.12 -1.67 2.17
CA PRO A 217 6.89 -1.31 1.00
C PRO A 217 6.33 -0.08 0.29
N TYR A 218 7.23 0.71 -0.30
CA TYR A 218 6.83 1.79 -1.18
C TYR A 218 5.97 1.27 -2.33
N ASN A 219 4.80 1.85 -2.50
CA ASN A 219 3.78 1.39 -3.46
C ASN A 219 3.80 2.14 -4.80
N GLY A 220 4.76 3.05 -5.00
CA GLY A 220 4.99 3.71 -6.28
C GLY A 220 5.63 2.77 -7.30
N ASP A 221 5.58 3.16 -8.58
CA ASP A 221 6.15 2.38 -9.68
C ASP A 221 7.67 2.24 -9.54
N LYS A 222 8.37 3.37 -9.40
CA LYS A 222 9.83 3.44 -9.24
C LYS A 222 10.19 4.37 -8.10
N VAL A 223 11.38 4.18 -7.54
CA VAL A 223 11.98 5.14 -6.61
C VAL A 223 12.24 6.43 -7.35
N LYS A 224 11.70 7.55 -6.86
CA LYS A 224 11.70 8.82 -7.57
C LYS A 224 12.80 9.76 -7.10
N LEU A 225 13.26 10.57 -8.02
CA LEU A 225 14.15 11.68 -7.73
C LEU A 225 13.34 12.86 -7.15
N SER A 226 13.90 13.53 -6.15
CA SER A 226 13.29 14.69 -5.51
C SER A 226 13.40 15.93 -6.39
N GLU A 227 12.29 16.64 -6.60
CA GLU A 227 12.34 17.95 -7.27
C GLU A 227 13.26 18.95 -6.51
N GLY A 228 13.20 18.94 -5.18
CA GLY A 228 14.09 19.76 -4.37
C GLY A 228 15.56 19.40 -4.56
N TYR A 229 15.86 18.11 -4.67
CA TYR A 229 17.22 17.65 -4.94
C TYR A 229 17.69 18.01 -6.35
N ILE A 230 16.81 17.97 -7.37
CA ILE A 230 17.14 18.42 -8.73
C ILE A 230 17.62 19.87 -8.71
N GLU A 231 16.91 20.74 -8.00
CA GLU A 231 17.32 22.15 -7.85
C GLU A 231 18.64 22.32 -7.07
N GLU A 232 18.89 21.46 -6.07
CA GLU A 232 20.10 21.47 -5.28
C GLU A 232 21.34 21.03 -6.07
N VAL A 233 21.21 19.99 -6.91
CA VAL A 233 22.33 19.46 -7.70
C VAL A 233 22.48 20.10 -9.07
N LYS A 234 21.59 20.99 -9.46
CA LYS A 234 21.62 21.70 -10.72
C LYS A 234 22.92 22.48 -10.85
N ILE A 235 23.60 22.28 -11.97
CA ILE A 235 24.75 23.10 -12.33
C ILE A 235 24.27 24.30 -13.13
N ILE A 236 24.76 25.48 -12.77
CA ILE A 236 24.44 26.72 -13.43
C ILE A 236 25.73 27.44 -13.76
N ALA A 237 25.95 27.71 -15.03
CA ALA A 237 27.08 28.47 -15.52
C ALA A 237 26.58 29.55 -16.51
N GLU A 238 27.27 30.67 -16.57
CA GLU A 238 26.88 31.75 -17.47
C GLU A 238 28.10 32.48 -18.06
N ASN A 239 27.85 33.19 -19.14
CA ASN A 239 28.75 34.23 -19.68
C ASN A 239 27.90 35.41 -20.10
N THR A 240 28.24 36.56 -19.61
CA THR A 240 27.58 37.82 -19.91
C THR A 240 28.41 38.76 -20.79
N ILE A 241 29.56 38.26 -21.23
CA ILE A 241 30.46 39.03 -22.14
C ILE A 241 30.06 38.70 -23.58
N SER A 242 29.69 39.77 -24.32
CA SER A 242 29.34 39.63 -25.74
C SER A 242 30.53 39.12 -26.55
N THR A 243 30.38 37.92 -27.09
CA THR A 243 31.45 37.21 -27.84
C THR A 243 30.93 36.80 -29.22
N GLU A 244 31.77 36.94 -30.23
CA GLU A 244 31.44 36.49 -31.60
C GLU A 244 32.04 35.10 -31.86
N TYR A 245 31.18 34.22 -32.38
CA TYR A 245 31.52 32.84 -32.71
C TYR A 245 31.36 32.54 -34.19
N PHE A 246 32.23 31.73 -34.68
CA PHE A 246 32.14 31.14 -36.02
C PHE A 246 31.72 29.69 -35.93
N LEU A 247 31.35 29.16 -37.07
CA LEU A 247 30.99 27.73 -37.15
C LEU A 247 32.20 26.88 -36.76
N GLY A 248 32.02 25.95 -35.85
CA GLY A 248 33.07 25.10 -35.29
C GLY A 248 33.75 25.66 -34.03
N ASP A 249 33.42 26.88 -33.63
CA ASP A 249 33.93 27.42 -32.37
C ASP A 249 33.19 26.82 -31.15
N GLN A 250 33.96 26.58 -30.10
CA GLN A 250 33.39 26.17 -28.81
C GLN A 250 32.72 27.34 -28.13
N LEU A 251 31.51 27.11 -27.59
CA LEU A 251 30.78 28.08 -26.78
C LEU A 251 31.50 28.26 -25.44
N ILE A 252 31.88 29.49 -25.13
CA ILE A 252 32.57 29.82 -23.89
C ILE A 252 31.52 30.21 -22.84
N ILE A 253 31.52 29.51 -21.69
CA ILE A 253 30.68 29.74 -20.54
C ILE A 253 31.62 29.70 -19.33
N ASP A 254 32.18 30.85 -18.96
CA ASP A 254 33.37 30.93 -18.10
C ASP A 254 33.06 31.33 -16.66
N THR A 255 31.82 31.56 -16.32
CA THR A 255 31.41 31.97 -14.98
C THR A 255 30.49 30.90 -14.40
N GLU A 256 30.95 30.24 -13.37
CA GLU A 256 30.18 29.28 -12.60
C GLU A 256 29.35 30.02 -11.52
N ILE A 257 28.04 29.72 -11.47
CA ILE A 257 27.10 30.27 -10.48
C ILE A 257 26.77 29.24 -9.43
N GLN A 258 26.55 27.99 -9.83
CA GLN A 258 26.23 26.88 -8.95
C GLN A 258 26.79 25.59 -9.54
N ASP A 259 27.61 24.89 -8.79
CA ASP A 259 28.09 23.54 -9.10
C ASP A 259 28.52 22.82 -7.81
N PRO A 260 27.56 22.19 -7.12
CA PRO A 260 27.81 21.61 -5.81
C PRO A 260 28.84 20.47 -5.84
N ASN A 261 29.04 19.86 -7.00
CA ASN A 261 29.89 18.68 -7.15
C ASN A 261 31.19 18.97 -7.92
N SER A 262 31.42 20.22 -8.35
CA SER A 262 32.58 20.61 -9.16
C SER A 262 32.71 19.82 -10.47
N ALA A 263 31.57 19.51 -11.09
CA ALA A 263 31.47 18.75 -12.34
C ALA A 263 31.63 19.65 -13.59
N TYR A 264 31.52 20.95 -13.46
CA TYR A 264 31.72 21.91 -14.52
C TYR A 264 33.06 22.64 -14.38
N ASN A 265 33.82 22.73 -15.48
CA ASN A 265 35.06 23.50 -15.51
C ASN A 265 34.88 24.78 -16.34
N PRO A 266 34.76 25.94 -15.68
CA PRO A 266 34.57 27.21 -16.39
C PRO A 266 35.75 27.62 -17.24
N ALA A 267 36.96 27.19 -16.89
CA ALA A 267 38.17 27.55 -17.68
C ALA A 267 38.22 26.87 -19.05
N THR A 268 37.58 25.74 -19.22
CA THR A 268 37.49 24.99 -20.47
C THR A 268 36.07 24.91 -21.03
N SER A 269 35.11 25.46 -20.34
CA SER A 269 33.66 25.36 -20.63
C SER A 269 33.19 23.93 -20.86
N THR A 270 33.63 23.00 -20.00
CA THR A 270 33.36 21.59 -20.10
C THR A 270 32.61 21.07 -18.87
N TYR A 271 31.69 20.17 -19.16
CA TYR A 271 30.99 19.39 -18.13
C TYR A 271 31.61 18.00 -18.10
N THR A 272 31.91 17.49 -16.92
CA THR A 272 32.33 16.09 -16.72
C THR A 272 31.17 15.35 -16.02
N SER A 273 30.70 14.29 -16.65
CA SER A 273 29.55 13.59 -16.12
C SER A 273 29.87 12.85 -14.83
N GLU A 274 29.06 13.11 -13.80
CA GLU A 274 29.08 12.39 -12.52
C GLU A 274 28.02 11.31 -12.42
N TYR A 275 27.12 11.19 -13.42
CA TYR A 275 25.95 10.33 -13.39
C TYR A 275 26.15 9.08 -14.23
N ALA A 276 25.66 7.93 -13.71
CA ALA A 276 25.78 6.64 -14.38
C ALA A 276 24.79 6.47 -15.54
N LEU A 277 25.25 5.87 -16.61
CA LEU A 277 24.55 5.74 -17.90
C LEU A 277 23.34 4.83 -17.95
N ASN A 278 23.16 3.93 -17.02
CA ASN A 278 22.14 2.87 -17.19
C ASN A 278 20.71 3.26 -16.81
N VAL A 279 20.50 4.52 -16.51
CA VAL A 279 19.16 5.08 -16.45
C VAL A 279 18.95 5.85 -17.73
N PRO A 280 18.13 5.38 -18.68
CA PRO A 280 17.92 6.09 -19.94
C PRO A 280 17.45 7.51 -19.66
N ASN A 281 18.10 8.48 -20.32
CA ASN A 281 17.73 9.88 -20.32
C ASN A 281 17.93 10.63 -18.99
N THR A 282 19.15 10.63 -18.48
CA THR A 282 19.42 11.15 -17.13
C THR A 282 19.76 12.63 -17.05
N ILE A 283 20.32 13.22 -18.11
CA ILE A 283 20.82 14.60 -18.07
C ILE A 283 20.23 15.43 -19.20
N GLN A 284 19.81 16.64 -18.87
CA GLN A 284 19.37 17.64 -19.81
C GLN A 284 20.22 18.90 -19.66
N PHE A 285 20.61 19.44 -20.80
CA PHE A 285 21.25 20.74 -20.91
C PHE A 285 20.19 21.76 -21.35
N LYS A 286 20.07 22.85 -20.61
CA LYS A 286 19.18 23.95 -20.95
C LYS A 286 20.02 25.20 -21.13
N PHE A 287 19.90 25.80 -22.30
CA PHE A 287 20.57 27.07 -22.63
C PHE A 287 19.54 28.18 -22.71
N ILE A 288 19.87 29.31 -22.12
CA ILE A 288 19.17 30.58 -22.31
C ILE A 288 20.14 31.50 -22.98
N LEU A 289 19.89 31.79 -24.28
CA LEU A 289 20.81 32.50 -25.15
C LEU A 289 20.16 33.86 -25.52
N ASP A 290 20.92 34.92 -25.34
CA ASP A 290 20.68 36.22 -25.96
C ASP A 290 21.72 36.43 -27.08
N TYR A 291 21.28 36.46 -28.32
CA TYR A 291 22.19 36.44 -29.44
C TYR A 291 21.74 37.33 -30.63
N ASP A 292 22.76 37.75 -31.39
CA ASP A 292 22.61 38.42 -32.65
C ASP A 292 23.20 37.57 -33.78
N VAL A 293 22.50 37.50 -34.91
CA VAL A 293 23.09 36.92 -36.13
C VAL A 293 23.69 38.06 -36.93
N ILE A 294 25.03 37.93 -37.22
CA ILE A 294 25.77 39.01 -37.87
C ILE A 294 26.26 38.50 -39.24
N LEU A 295 26.06 39.36 -40.24
CA LEU A 295 26.60 39.19 -41.55
C LEU A 295 27.95 39.89 -41.63
N VAL A 296 29.02 39.13 -41.95
CA VAL A 296 30.38 39.65 -42.04
C VAL A 296 30.70 40.20 -43.41
N ASN A 297 29.97 39.75 -44.45
CA ASN A 297 30.24 40.19 -45.83
C ASN A 297 28.91 40.58 -46.52
N SER A 298 28.54 41.84 -46.44
CA SER A 298 27.31 42.41 -47.02
C SER A 298 27.20 42.31 -48.56
N SER A 299 28.31 42.16 -49.28
CA SER A 299 28.29 42.08 -50.75
C SER A 299 27.75 40.77 -51.29
N ALA A 300 27.82 39.70 -50.49
CA ALA A 300 27.30 38.38 -50.87
C ALA A 300 25.77 38.30 -50.86
N ILE A 301 25.10 38.99 -49.91
CA ILE A 301 23.62 38.99 -49.79
C ILE A 301 22.95 39.91 -50.84
N VAL A 302 23.55 41.02 -51.24
CA VAL A 302 23.01 41.89 -52.26
C VAL A 302 22.90 41.15 -53.61
N GLY A 303 23.81 40.19 -53.89
CA GLY A 303 23.73 39.30 -55.04
C GLY A 303 22.59 38.25 -54.93
N ILE A 304 22.20 37.84 -53.75
CA ILE A 304 21.15 36.84 -53.54
C ILE A 304 19.76 37.49 -53.54
N CYS A 305 19.64 38.70 -52.98
CA CYS A 305 18.39 39.46 -52.93
C CYS A 305 18.03 40.11 -54.26
N SER A 306 18.92 40.21 -55.24
CA SER A 306 18.72 40.82 -56.55
C SER A 306 18.22 39.88 -57.64
N SER A 307 18.14 38.59 -57.43
CA SER A 307 17.60 37.64 -58.42
C SER A 307 16.07 37.57 -58.29
N ASN A 308 15.35 38.06 -59.29
CA ASN A 308 13.90 38.00 -59.43
C ASN A 308 13.36 36.58 -59.34
N GLY A 309 12.97 36.13 -58.16
CA GLY A 309 12.33 34.86 -57.95
C GLY A 309 11.67 34.88 -56.57
N THR A 310 10.41 34.54 -56.52
CA THR A 310 9.65 34.27 -55.25
C THR A 310 10.35 33.12 -54.55
N TYR A 311 11.28 33.44 -53.71
CA TYR A 311 11.88 32.45 -52.83
C TYR A 311 11.09 32.35 -51.51
N ALA A 312 10.73 31.15 -51.18
CA ALA A 312 10.39 30.83 -49.83
C ALA A 312 11.58 31.21 -48.89
N PRO A 313 11.32 31.74 -47.68
CA PRO A 313 12.39 32.15 -46.77
C PRO A 313 13.36 31.00 -46.57
N SER A 314 14.65 31.24 -46.88
CA SER A 314 15.69 30.25 -46.64
C SER A 314 15.93 30.22 -45.13
N ILE A 315 15.60 29.11 -44.50
CA ILE A 315 15.80 28.90 -43.07
C ILE A 315 17.23 28.41 -42.91
N PHE A 316 18.09 29.18 -42.28
CA PHE A 316 19.35 28.74 -41.77
C PHE A 316 19.17 28.08 -40.40
N THR A 317 19.64 26.89 -40.27
CA THR A 317 19.59 26.15 -39.02
C THR A 317 21.02 25.97 -38.50
N GLU A 318 21.42 26.72 -37.51
CA GLU A 318 22.63 26.50 -36.74
C GLU A 318 22.30 25.75 -35.47
N ALA A 319 22.94 24.62 -35.25
CA ALA A 319 22.71 23.78 -34.07
C ALA A 319 23.87 23.92 -33.09
N ILE A 320 23.57 23.96 -31.83
CA ILE A 320 24.56 23.74 -30.78
C ILE A 320 24.67 22.24 -30.61
N GLY A 321 25.86 21.71 -30.92
CA GLY A 321 26.15 20.29 -30.74
C GLY A 321 26.76 19.99 -29.39
N VAL A 322 26.46 18.86 -28.86
CA VAL A 322 27.16 18.26 -27.71
C VAL A 322 28.18 17.29 -28.26
N GLY A 323 29.48 17.55 -28.02
CA GLY A 323 30.57 16.63 -28.31
C GLY A 323 30.95 15.84 -27.07
N SER A 324 30.85 14.53 -27.14
CA SER A 324 31.50 13.61 -26.18
C SER A 324 32.86 13.18 -26.72
N THR A 325 33.86 12.99 -25.86
CA THR A 325 35.17 12.48 -26.24
C THR A 325 35.15 11.05 -26.85
N THR A 326 34.04 10.39 -26.80
CA THR A 326 33.70 9.13 -27.45
C THR A 326 32.77 9.38 -28.65
N THR A 327 33.23 10.03 -29.67
CA THR A 327 32.79 9.99 -31.09
C THR A 327 31.30 10.11 -31.45
N SER A 328 30.42 10.69 -30.67
CA SER A 328 29.06 10.99 -31.15
C SER A 328 28.70 12.46 -30.88
N THR A 329 28.67 13.25 -31.95
CA THR A 329 28.06 14.57 -31.93
C THR A 329 26.57 14.43 -32.15
N SER A 330 25.76 14.80 -31.14
CA SER A 330 24.33 14.95 -31.30
C SER A 330 23.94 16.42 -31.22
N ALA A 331 23.18 16.89 -32.21
CA ALA A 331 22.65 18.24 -32.21
C ALA A 331 21.65 18.39 -31.06
N ILE A 332 21.84 19.39 -30.21
CA ILE A 332 20.95 19.65 -29.07
C ILE A 332 19.64 20.31 -29.54
N ASP A 333 19.75 21.34 -30.37
CA ASP A 333 18.63 22.04 -31.04
C ASP A 333 19.18 22.92 -32.15
N SER A 334 18.32 23.42 -33.00
CA SER A 334 18.67 24.32 -34.07
C SER A 334 18.17 25.74 -33.78
N ILE A 335 19.07 26.72 -33.94
CA ILE A 335 18.67 28.12 -34.03
C ILE A 335 18.24 28.38 -35.46
N THR A 336 16.94 28.49 -35.65
CA THR A 336 16.36 28.79 -36.97
C THR A 336 16.11 30.28 -37.10
N TYR A 337 16.61 30.88 -38.12
CA TYR A 337 16.29 32.27 -38.42
C TYR A 337 15.86 32.42 -39.87
N GLU A 338 14.89 33.33 -40.08
CA GLU A 338 14.44 33.68 -41.40
C GLU A 338 15.15 34.94 -41.84
N ILE A 339 15.73 34.90 -43.01
CA ILE A 339 16.22 36.13 -43.67
C ILE A 339 14.99 36.82 -44.27
N GLY A 340 14.33 37.64 -43.49
CA GLY A 340 13.19 38.45 -43.92
C GLY A 340 13.65 39.75 -44.52
N ASP A 341 12.83 40.30 -45.37
CA ASP A 341 12.87 41.54 -46.13
C ASP A 341 14.01 42.55 -45.90
N LEU A 342 14.73 42.83 -46.99
CA LEU A 342 15.59 44.01 -47.25
C LEU A 342 16.21 44.67 -45.99
N LEU A 343 17.38 44.18 -45.58
CA LEU A 343 18.18 44.85 -44.60
C LEU A 343 18.53 46.28 -45.01
N PRO A 344 18.44 47.28 -44.12
CA PRO A 344 18.95 48.60 -44.36
C PRO A 344 20.45 48.52 -44.66
N ILE A 345 20.89 49.19 -45.70
CA ILE A 345 22.29 49.30 -46.10
C ILE A 345 23.09 49.85 -44.89
N GLY A 346 24.00 49.00 -44.35
CA GLY A 346 24.88 49.36 -43.24
C GLY A 346 24.59 48.69 -41.91
N SER A 347 23.59 47.79 -41.81
CA SER A 347 23.36 46.99 -40.65
C SER A 347 24.07 45.63 -40.79
N ASN A 348 24.99 45.31 -39.88
CA ASN A 348 25.63 44.00 -39.85
C ASN A 348 24.82 42.94 -39.06
N VAL A 349 23.80 43.35 -38.33
CA VAL A 349 22.95 42.48 -37.52
C VAL A 349 21.71 42.10 -38.32
N ILE A 350 21.51 40.82 -38.58
CA ILE A 350 20.39 40.29 -39.33
C ILE A 350 19.19 40.07 -38.40
N SER A 351 19.43 39.52 -37.24
CA SER A 351 18.39 39.30 -36.22
C SER A 351 18.97 39.31 -34.82
N SER A 352 18.17 39.72 -33.86
CA SER A 352 18.45 39.60 -32.41
C SER A 352 17.34 38.81 -31.77
N SER A 353 17.68 37.89 -30.88
CA SER A 353 16.69 37.03 -30.22
C SER A 353 17.18 36.57 -28.85
N VAL A 354 16.23 36.34 -27.97
CA VAL A 354 16.45 35.58 -26.72
C VAL A 354 15.74 34.26 -26.87
N LYS A 355 16.46 33.18 -26.77
CA LYS A 355 15.93 31.81 -26.96
C LYS A 355 16.32 30.89 -25.82
N THR A 356 15.36 30.08 -25.36
CA THR A 356 15.62 28.96 -24.47
C THR A 356 15.64 27.66 -25.28
N ILE A 357 16.72 26.94 -25.14
CA ILE A 357 16.96 25.68 -25.87
C ILE A 357 17.17 24.57 -24.86
N TYR A 358 16.52 23.43 -25.09
CA TYR A 358 16.72 22.22 -24.30
C TYR A 358 17.37 21.17 -25.20
N SER A 359 18.40 20.48 -24.66
CA SER A 359 18.88 19.29 -25.32
C SER A 359 17.81 18.21 -25.34
N LEU A 360 17.88 17.30 -26.29
CA LEU A 360 17.37 15.97 -26.08
C LEU A 360 18.13 15.37 -24.88
N THR A 361 17.42 14.59 -24.06
CA THR A 361 18.03 13.89 -22.94
C THR A 361 19.20 13.05 -23.45
N THR A 362 20.38 13.25 -22.90
CA THR A 362 21.63 12.68 -23.39
C THR A 362 22.09 11.60 -22.40
N ASN A 363 22.42 10.43 -22.93
CA ASN A 363 23.12 9.40 -22.18
C ASN A 363 24.60 9.75 -22.15
N VAL A 364 25.13 10.02 -20.97
CA VAL A 364 26.54 10.35 -20.75
C VAL A 364 27.08 9.41 -19.69
N ASP A 365 28.20 8.72 -19.95
CA ASP A 365 28.83 7.84 -18.96
C ASP A 365 29.52 8.65 -17.85
N ILE A 366 29.69 8.05 -16.68
CA ILE A 366 30.48 8.67 -15.61
C ILE A 366 31.89 8.88 -16.11
N GLY A 367 32.37 10.12 -16.00
CA GLY A 367 33.68 10.56 -16.42
C GLY A 367 33.77 11.04 -17.85
N ASP A 368 32.68 10.94 -18.64
CA ASP A 368 32.65 11.55 -19.96
C ASP A 368 32.63 13.07 -19.85
N THR A 369 33.37 13.70 -20.77
CA THR A 369 33.38 15.18 -20.88
C THR A 369 32.51 15.63 -22.04
N VAL A 370 31.70 16.66 -21.74
CA VAL A 370 30.80 17.28 -22.71
C VAL A 370 31.26 18.71 -22.99
N THR A 371 31.46 19.02 -24.27
CA THR A 371 31.69 20.39 -24.76
C THR A 371 30.52 20.87 -25.58
N PHE A 372 30.39 22.16 -25.74
CA PHE A 372 29.30 22.80 -26.48
C PHE A 372 29.91 23.58 -27.67
N ASP A 373 29.58 23.11 -28.87
CA ASP A 373 30.14 23.67 -30.09
C ASP A 373 29.04 24.13 -31.04
N PHE A 374 29.32 25.19 -31.83
CA PHE A 374 28.42 25.59 -32.90
C PHE A 374 28.65 24.71 -34.13
N ILE A 375 27.63 23.96 -34.53
CA ILE A 375 27.65 23.11 -35.72
C ILE A 375 26.57 23.56 -36.69
N ASN A 376 26.88 23.51 -37.99
CA ASN A 376 25.89 23.73 -39.05
C ASN A 376 25.38 22.37 -39.53
N THR A 377 24.08 22.13 -39.40
CA THR A 377 23.45 20.85 -39.79
C THR A 377 22.90 20.87 -41.22
N ASP A 378 22.60 22.05 -41.79
CA ASP A 378 22.03 22.17 -43.12
C ASP A 378 22.40 23.51 -43.79
N ILE A 379 23.36 23.45 -44.69
CA ILE A 379 23.64 24.54 -45.63
C ILE A 379 22.74 24.33 -46.84
N PRO A 380 21.73 25.19 -47.10
CA PRO A 380 20.96 25.10 -48.34
C PRO A 380 21.89 25.16 -49.57
N PRO A 381 21.62 24.39 -50.64
CA PRO A 381 22.47 24.30 -51.80
C PRO A 381 22.83 25.66 -52.46
N ILE A 382 22.02 26.68 -52.23
CA ILE A 382 22.26 28.06 -52.71
C ILE A 382 23.43 28.74 -52.01
N PHE A 383 23.86 28.28 -50.84
CA PHE A 383 24.99 28.86 -50.11
C PHE A 383 26.30 28.06 -50.22
N ASN A 384 26.34 26.95 -50.98
CA ASN A 384 27.53 26.16 -51.18
C ASN A 384 28.72 26.94 -51.74
N ASN A 385 28.51 28.14 -52.28
CA ASN A 385 29.57 29.00 -52.78
C ASN A 385 29.89 30.20 -51.87
N ILE A 386 29.22 30.30 -50.68
CA ILE A 386 29.54 31.33 -49.71
C ILE A 386 30.43 30.69 -48.65
N PRO A 387 31.64 31.23 -48.43
CA PRO A 387 32.48 30.70 -47.32
C PRO A 387 31.72 30.78 -46.03
N SER A 388 31.78 29.70 -45.23
CA SER A 388 31.16 29.60 -43.90
C SER A 388 31.57 30.73 -42.95
N ALA A 389 32.64 31.46 -43.26
CA ALA A 389 33.14 32.63 -42.55
C ALA A 389 32.31 33.92 -42.76
N THR A 390 31.22 33.91 -43.51
CA THR A 390 30.39 35.10 -43.77
C THR A 390 29.31 35.33 -42.73
N LEU A 391 28.95 34.32 -41.96
CA LEU A 391 28.02 34.43 -40.87
C LEU A 391 28.73 34.22 -39.53
N LYS A 392 28.36 35.02 -38.55
CA LYS A 392 28.79 34.92 -37.16
C LYS A 392 27.57 34.98 -36.23
N LEU A 393 27.65 34.28 -35.14
CA LEU A 393 26.79 34.48 -34.00
C LEU A 393 27.49 35.33 -32.95
N ARG A 394 26.88 36.44 -32.55
CA ARG A 394 27.29 37.20 -31.38
C ARG A 394 26.39 36.78 -30.26
N ILE A 395 26.94 36.07 -29.26
CA ILE A 395 26.23 35.73 -28.04
C ILE A 395 26.43 36.88 -27.08
N ASN A 396 25.36 37.61 -26.75
CA ASN A 396 25.36 38.72 -25.79
C ASN A 396 25.38 38.19 -24.34
N SER A 397 24.67 37.11 -24.09
CA SER A 397 24.73 36.35 -22.87
C SER A 397 24.29 34.89 -23.09
N VAL A 398 24.84 34.02 -22.31
CA VAL A 398 24.42 32.60 -22.25
C VAL A 398 24.34 32.17 -20.80
N ARG A 399 23.28 31.48 -20.46
CA ARG A 399 23.12 30.74 -19.22
C ARG A 399 22.86 29.29 -19.53
N LEU A 400 23.70 28.44 -18.99
CA LEU A 400 23.62 26.97 -19.06
C LEU A 400 23.08 26.46 -17.73
N GLU A 401 22.09 25.62 -17.79
CA GLU A 401 21.60 24.81 -16.67
C GLU A 401 21.74 23.34 -17.01
N ILE A 402 22.39 22.55 -16.17
CA ILE A 402 22.57 21.10 -16.33
C ILE A 402 21.87 20.43 -15.17
N PHE A 403 20.95 19.52 -15.45
CA PHE A 403 20.16 18.86 -14.41
C PHE A 403 19.69 17.49 -14.83
N PRO A 404 19.49 16.55 -13.88
CA PRO A 404 18.91 15.25 -14.16
C PRO A 404 17.41 15.39 -14.51
N THR A 405 16.98 14.65 -15.55
CA THR A 405 15.55 14.66 -15.99
C THR A 405 14.84 13.35 -15.76
N ALA A 406 15.52 12.35 -15.24
CA ALA A 406 14.93 11.05 -14.98
C ALA A 406 13.92 11.15 -13.81
N ASP A 407 12.69 10.69 -14.03
CA ASP A 407 11.71 10.48 -12.95
C ASP A 407 12.16 9.38 -11.96
N THR A 408 13.18 8.61 -12.32
CA THR A 408 13.68 7.46 -11.59
C THR A 408 15.01 7.79 -10.95
N LEU A 409 15.17 7.41 -9.69
CA LEU A 409 16.40 7.60 -8.94
C LEU A 409 17.52 6.72 -9.54
N GLY A 410 18.68 7.31 -9.79
CA GLY A 410 19.86 6.65 -10.31
C GLY A 410 20.86 6.24 -9.21
N TYR A 411 21.92 5.57 -9.63
CA TYR A 411 23.04 5.17 -8.79
C TYR A 411 23.70 6.38 -8.09
N LEU A 412 24.02 6.24 -6.82
CA LEU A 412 24.60 7.23 -5.91
C LEU A 412 23.69 8.41 -5.54
N PHE A 413 22.53 8.58 -6.16
CA PHE A 413 21.60 9.61 -5.73
C PHE A 413 21.06 9.34 -4.31
N PRO A 414 20.71 10.36 -3.53
CA PRO A 414 20.11 10.17 -2.23
C PRO A 414 18.65 9.70 -2.35
N VAL A 415 18.32 8.64 -1.65
CA VAL A 415 16.93 8.26 -1.39
C VAL A 415 16.39 9.21 -0.33
N VAL A 416 15.47 10.10 -0.72
CA VAL A 416 14.76 10.97 0.23
C VAL A 416 13.52 10.22 0.70
N MET A 417 13.59 9.62 1.90
CA MET A 417 12.57 8.69 2.39
C MET A 417 11.19 9.32 2.54
N ASN A 418 11.10 10.62 2.83
CA ASN A 418 9.83 11.36 2.86
C ASN A 418 9.02 11.25 1.56
N GLN A 419 9.67 11.01 0.42
CA GLN A 419 9.00 10.87 -0.88
C GLN A 419 8.57 9.44 -1.20
N HIS A 420 9.02 8.49 -0.40
CA HIS A 420 8.75 7.08 -0.56
C HIS A 420 7.72 6.57 0.47
N VAL A 421 6.97 7.48 1.05
CA VAL A 421 5.82 7.21 1.91
C VAL A 421 4.54 7.14 1.06
N PRO A 422 3.62 6.20 1.33
CA PRO A 422 2.36 6.13 0.62
C PRO A 422 1.56 7.43 0.73
N VAL A 423 1.11 7.96 -0.41
CA VAL A 423 0.36 9.20 -0.48
C VAL A 423 -1.14 9.00 -0.23
N GLN A 424 -1.83 10.05 0.21
CA GLN A 424 -3.29 10.09 0.41
C GLN A 424 -3.81 9.13 1.50
N ILE A 425 -2.97 8.80 2.48
CA ILE A 425 -3.36 8.00 3.63
C ILE A 425 -3.34 8.86 4.88
N LYS A 426 -4.47 8.91 5.57
CA LYS A 426 -4.56 9.58 6.87
C LYS A 426 -3.91 8.74 7.95
N GLN A 427 -3.17 9.39 8.86
CA GLN A 427 -2.57 8.73 10.02
C GLN A 427 -3.61 8.01 10.88
N SER A 428 -4.79 8.61 11.05
CA SER A 428 -5.89 7.99 11.81
C SER A 428 -6.42 6.71 11.15
N ASP A 429 -6.51 6.65 9.81
CA ASP A 429 -6.98 5.47 9.09
C ASP A 429 -5.91 4.36 9.09
N PHE A 430 -4.64 4.74 9.07
CA PHE A 430 -3.52 3.83 9.24
C PHE A 430 -3.59 3.13 10.61
N ILE A 431 -3.68 3.90 11.71
CA ILE A 431 -3.82 3.35 13.08
C ILE A 431 -5.05 2.44 13.19
N LYS A 432 -6.22 2.90 12.71
CA LYS A 432 -7.46 2.11 12.74
C LYS A 432 -7.33 0.79 11.98
N SER A 433 -6.64 0.79 10.86
CA SER A 433 -6.42 -0.43 10.07
C SER A 433 -5.53 -1.42 10.82
N VAL A 434 -4.45 -0.97 11.46
CA VAL A 434 -3.61 -1.82 12.30
C VAL A 434 -4.38 -2.32 13.53
N PHE A 435 -5.17 -1.45 14.18
CA PHE A 435 -6.03 -1.88 15.30
C PHE A 435 -7.04 -2.94 14.86
N THR A 436 -7.55 -2.84 13.64
CA THR A 436 -8.44 -3.85 13.06
C THR A 436 -7.71 -5.16 12.77
N MET A 437 -6.47 -5.14 12.29
CA MET A 437 -5.71 -6.36 12.03
C MET A 437 -5.58 -7.21 13.30
N PHE A 438 -5.15 -6.61 14.39
CA PHE A 438 -4.82 -7.29 15.64
C PHE A 438 -5.92 -7.17 16.71
N ASN A 439 -7.07 -6.59 16.39
CA ASN A 439 -8.15 -6.31 17.34
C ASN A 439 -7.63 -5.61 18.61
N ILE A 440 -6.86 -4.53 18.40
CA ILE A 440 -6.21 -3.78 19.48
C ILE A 440 -7.22 -2.89 20.17
N PHE A 441 -7.15 -2.87 21.49
CA PHE A 441 -7.82 -1.94 22.38
C PHE A 441 -6.79 -0.94 22.90
N CYS A 442 -7.18 0.31 23.03
CA CYS A 442 -6.33 1.37 23.57
C CYS A 442 -6.96 1.96 24.82
N GLN A 443 -6.16 2.18 25.83
CA GLN A 443 -6.57 2.78 27.10
C GLN A 443 -5.52 3.80 27.54
N PRO A 444 -5.90 4.84 28.30
CA PRO A 444 -4.95 5.72 28.95
C PRO A 444 -4.07 4.93 29.92
N ASP A 445 -2.84 5.38 30.11
CA ASP A 445 -2.00 4.91 31.21
C ASP A 445 -2.51 5.48 32.53
N ASP A 446 -2.46 4.68 33.62
CA ASP A 446 -2.97 5.08 34.94
C ASP A 446 -2.14 6.22 35.58
N THR A 447 -0.94 6.50 35.09
CA THR A 447 0.03 7.41 35.74
C THR A 447 0.55 8.53 34.84
N ASP A 448 0.50 8.34 33.52
CA ASP A 448 1.03 9.28 32.53
C ASP A 448 -0.06 9.71 31.55
N THR A 449 -0.42 10.99 31.60
CA THR A 449 -1.46 11.60 30.76
C THR A 449 -1.14 11.61 29.27
N THR A 450 0.12 11.45 28.90
CA THR A 450 0.59 11.48 27.51
C THR A 450 0.82 10.08 26.95
N LYS A 451 0.58 9.03 27.76
CA LYS A 451 0.87 7.66 27.42
C LYS A 451 -0.40 6.85 27.20
N ILE A 452 -0.41 6.07 26.13
CA ILE A 452 -1.50 5.18 25.75
C ILE A 452 -1.01 3.73 25.78
N VAL A 453 -1.76 2.87 26.45
CA VAL A 453 -1.48 1.44 26.54
C VAL A 453 -2.28 0.71 25.45
N LEU A 454 -1.59 -0.03 24.61
CA LEU A 454 -2.16 -0.86 23.54
C LEU A 454 -2.14 -2.32 23.96
N LYS A 455 -3.27 -3.01 23.83
CA LYS A 455 -3.40 -4.44 24.13
C LYS A 455 -4.28 -5.11 23.09
N THR A 456 -4.01 -6.37 22.75
CA THR A 456 -5.01 -7.16 22.03
C THR A 456 -6.25 -7.32 22.91
N ARG A 457 -7.43 -7.51 22.28
CA ARG A 457 -8.70 -7.64 23.04
C ARG A 457 -8.63 -8.74 24.10
N ASP A 458 -8.06 -9.85 23.78
CA ASP A 458 -8.01 -10.99 24.70
C ASP A 458 -7.09 -10.68 25.88
N SER A 459 -5.90 -10.15 25.65
CA SER A 459 -4.99 -9.68 26.70
C SER A 459 -5.60 -8.57 27.56
N PHE A 460 -6.37 -7.67 26.95
CA PHE A 460 -7.08 -6.62 27.66
C PHE A 460 -8.03 -7.21 28.71
N TYR A 461 -8.96 -8.09 28.30
CA TYR A 461 -9.92 -8.67 29.23
C TYR A 461 -9.30 -9.71 30.18
N ASP A 462 -8.25 -10.41 29.76
CA ASP A 462 -7.58 -11.41 30.63
C ASP A 462 -6.76 -10.75 31.76
N SER A 463 -6.39 -9.48 31.60
CA SER A 463 -5.69 -8.72 32.65
C SER A 463 -6.59 -8.14 33.73
N GLY A 464 -7.92 -8.21 33.59
CA GLY A 464 -8.89 -7.66 34.53
C GLY A 464 -9.12 -8.54 35.78
N ILE A 465 -9.49 -7.91 36.90
CA ILE A 465 -9.85 -8.60 38.14
C ILE A 465 -11.36 -8.82 38.22
N VAL A 466 -11.78 -9.76 39.05
CA VAL A 466 -13.21 -10.01 39.29
C VAL A 466 -13.74 -9.06 40.37
N LYS A 467 -14.84 -8.35 40.06
CA LYS A 467 -15.59 -7.52 41.00
C LYS A 467 -16.99 -8.06 41.18
N ASP A 468 -17.43 -8.23 42.44
CA ASP A 468 -18.76 -8.68 42.74
C ASP A 468 -19.75 -7.47 42.90
N TRP A 469 -20.62 -7.31 41.90
CA TRP A 469 -21.65 -6.27 41.89
C TRP A 469 -23.06 -6.81 42.20
N SER A 470 -23.18 -8.03 42.72
CA SER A 470 -24.47 -8.67 43.01
C SER A 470 -25.36 -7.84 43.95
N ARG A 471 -24.74 -7.05 44.83
CA ARG A 471 -25.47 -6.22 45.80
C ARG A 471 -25.87 -4.83 45.28
N LYS A 472 -25.29 -4.46 44.10
CA LYS A 472 -25.47 -3.14 43.48
C LYS A 472 -26.64 -3.12 42.48
N LEU A 473 -27.22 -4.27 42.19
CA LEU A 473 -28.31 -4.39 41.23
C LEU A 473 -29.57 -3.75 41.72
N VAL A 474 -30.10 -2.76 40.98
CA VAL A 474 -31.32 -2.03 41.28
C VAL A 474 -32.52 -2.81 40.76
N LYS A 475 -33.21 -3.52 41.65
CA LYS A 475 -34.25 -4.52 41.31
C LYS A 475 -35.56 -3.94 40.83
N ASP A 476 -35.83 -2.69 41.09
CA ASP A 476 -37.06 -1.96 40.71
C ASP A 476 -36.99 -1.33 39.31
N LYS A 477 -35.80 -1.35 38.70
CA LYS A 477 -35.59 -0.93 37.30
C LYS A 477 -35.55 -2.13 36.34
N PRO A 478 -35.93 -1.94 35.05
CA PRO A 478 -35.93 -3.03 34.09
C PRO A 478 -34.51 -3.56 33.80
N HIS A 479 -34.40 -4.85 33.79
CA HIS A 479 -33.21 -5.54 33.32
C HIS A 479 -33.50 -6.13 31.94
N VAL A 480 -32.64 -5.85 30.97
CA VAL A 480 -32.83 -6.28 29.59
C VAL A 480 -31.68 -7.18 29.17
N ILE A 481 -32.01 -8.37 28.72
CA ILE A 481 -31.04 -9.24 28.04
C ILE A 481 -31.31 -9.13 26.54
N ALA A 482 -30.40 -8.52 25.80
CA ALA A 482 -30.42 -8.51 24.36
C ALA A 482 -29.43 -9.60 23.82
N PHE A 483 -29.79 -10.19 22.72
CA PHE A 483 -28.94 -11.18 22.06
C PHE A 483 -28.10 -10.49 21.01
N LEU A 484 -26.79 -10.63 21.07
CA LEU A 484 -25.89 -9.92 20.15
C LEU A 484 -26.13 -10.22 18.67
N PRO A 485 -26.51 -11.44 18.26
CA PRO A 485 -26.90 -11.71 16.87
C PRO A 485 -28.06 -10.86 16.36
N GLU A 486 -28.91 -10.33 17.24
CA GLU A 486 -30.06 -9.49 16.85
C GLU A 486 -29.68 -8.00 16.71
N VAL A 487 -28.57 -7.59 17.29
CA VAL A 487 -28.11 -6.19 17.27
C VAL A 487 -26.91 -5.95 16.37
N THR A 488 -26.42 -7.00 15.72
CA THR A 488 -25.30 -6.97 14.78
C THR A 488 -25.74 -7.24 13.34
N SER A 489 -24.85 -7.63 12.47
CA SER A 489 -25.13 -7.97 11.08
C SER A 489 -25.31 -9.48 10.87
N LYS A 490 -25.94 -9.88 9.75
CA LYS A 490 -26.03 -11.30 9.32
C LYS A 490 -24.66 -11.84 8.94
N THR A 491 -23.85 -11.00 8.31
CA THR A 491 -22.49 -11.37 7.94
C THR A 491 -21.52 -10.27 8.34
N LEU A 492 -20.30 -10.68 8.66
CA LEU A 492 -19.19 -9.79 8.86
C LEU A 492 -18.01 -10.25 7.99
N THR A 493 -17.52 -9.37 7.14
CA THR A 493 -16.36 -9.63 6.31
C THR A 493 -15.17 -8.78 6.79
N LEU A 494 -14.08 -9.43 7.15
CA LEU A 494 -12.79 -8.77 7.42
C LEU A 494 -11.92 -8.94 6.19
N THR A 495 -11.43 -7.86 5.60
CA THR A 495 -10.78 -7.90 4.28
C THR A 495 -9.77 -6.80 4.09
N TYR A 496 -8.83 -7.07 3.21
CA TYR A 496 -7.94 -6.08 2.63
C TYR A 496 -8.67 -5.20 1.61
N GLY A 497 -8.11 -4.03 1.31
CA GLY A 497 -8.55 -3.18 0.22
C GLY A 497 -8.34 -3.85 -1.13
N GLN A 498 -9.23 -3.56 -2.06
CA GLN A 498 -9.10 -4.01 -3.46
C GLN A 498 -8.43 -2.93 -4.27
N ASP A 499 -7.44 -3.30 -5.07
CA ASP A 499 -6.79 -2.45 -6.04
C ASP A 499 -6.84 -3.07 -7.45
N LYS A 500 -6.16 -2.44 -8.39
CA LYS A 500 -6.10 -2.89 -9.78
C LYS A 500 -4.86 -3.72 -10.10
N ASP A 501 -4.12 -4.15 -9.09
CA ASP A 501 -3.00 -5.06 -9.29
C ASP A 501 -3.47 -6.31 -10.04
N PRO A 502 -2.82 -6.71 -11.16
CA PRO A 502 -3.26 -7.84 -11.96
C PRO A 502 -3.34 -9.16 -11.21
N ILE A 503 -2.45 -9.39 -10.23
CA ILE A 503 -2.43 -10.62 -9.43
C ILE A 503 -3.66 -10.68 -8.53
N ASN A 504 -3.93 -9.61 -7.77
CA ASN A 504 -5.12 -9.51 -6.92
C ASN A 504 -6.42 -9.48 -7.73
N THR A 505 -6.42 -8.80 -8.87
CA THR A 505 -7.56 -8.76 -9.79
C THR A 505 -7.84 -10.16 -10.36
N GLY A 506 -6.81 -10.88 -10.78
CA GLY A 506 -6.94 -12.25 -11.26
C GLY A 506 -7.47 -13.20 -10.18
N TYR A 507 -6.97 -13.09 -8.94
CA TYR A 507 -7.50 -13.84 -7.82
C TYR A 507 -8.99 -13.55 -7.58
N LEU A 508 -9.36 -12.27 -7.53
CA LEU A 508 -10.76 -11.86 -7.34
C LEU A 508 -11.69 -12.39 -8.43
N GLN A 509 -11.25 -12.35 -9.69
CA GLN A 509 -12.02 -12.87 -10.83
C GLN A 509 -12.23 -14.40 -10.74
N ASN A 510 -11.20 -15.12 -10.31
CA ASN A 510 -11.26 -16.57 -10.24
C ASN A 510 -11.97 -17.11 -8.99
N VAL A 511 -11.84 -16.42 -7.85
CA VAL A 511 -12.33 -16.88 -6.55
C VAL A 511 -13.57 -16.11 -6.08
N SER A 512 -13.83 -14.94 -6.68
CA SER A 512 -14.91 -14.01 -6.28
C SER A 512 -14.77 -13.47 -4.86
N GLU A 513 -13.55 -13.49 -4.33
CA GLU A 513 -13.19 -12.99 -3.00
C GLU A 513 -11.87 -12.23 -3.04
N THR A 514 -11.70 -11.27 -2.13
CA THR A 514 -10.39 -10.61 -1.96
C THR A 514 -9.40 -11.60 -1.35
N TYR A 515 -8.15 -11.59 -1.82
CA TYR A 515 -7.11 -12.43 -1.26
C TYR A 515 -6.94 -12.17 0.25
N GLY A 516 -6.93 -13.23 1.05
CA GLY A 516 -6.75 -13.13 2.50
C GLY A 516 -7.96 -12.68 3.30
N GLN A 517 -9.14 -12.51 2.71
CA GLN A 517 -10.36 -12.18 3.45
C GLN A 517 -10.94 -13.36 4.24
N VAL A 518 -11.72 -13.04 5.25
CA VAL A 518 -12.63 -13.98 5.92
C VAL A 518 -14.04 -13.41 5.95
N LYS A 519 -15.04 -14.24 5.66
CA LYS A 519 -16.45 -13.89 5.77
C LYS A 519 -17.13 -14.81 6.78
N TYR A 520 -17.63 -14.25 7.85
CA TYR A 520 -18.42 -14.91 8.87
C TYR A 520 -19.91 -14.79 8.56
N ILE A 521 -20.66 -15.84 8.83
CA ILE A 521 -22.13 -15.89 8.74
C ILE A 521 -22.65 -16.25 10.13
N PHE A 522 -23.31 -15.31 10.77
CA PHE A 522 -23.89 -15.51 12.11
C PHE A 522 -25.21 -16.29 12.04
N ASP A 523 -25.46 -17.05 13.10
CA ASP A 523 -26.66 -17.90 13.20
C ASP A 523 -27.91 -17.06 13.55
N ASN A 524 -28.30 -16.20 12.62
CA ASN A 524 -29.48 -15.38 12.75
C ASN A 524 -30.25 -15.36 11.43
N GLU A 525 -31.49 -15.77 11.41
CA GLU A 525 -32.32 -15.81 10.21
C GLU A 525 -33.15 -14.53 9.99
N TYR A 526 -33.23 -13.66 11.00
CA TYR A 526 -34.05 -12.45 10.97
C TYR A 526 -33.34 -11.25 10.38
N ILE A 527 -32.02 -11.17 10.56
CA ILE A 527 -31.18 -10.06 10.07
C ILE A 527 -30.60 -10.45 8.70
N LYS A 528 -30.57 -9.50 7.78
CA LYS A 528 -30.12 -9.71 6.40
C LYS A 528 -28.97 -8.78 5.97
N ASN A 529 -28.62 -7.79 6.80
CA ASN A 529 -27.57 -6.85 6.47
C ASN A 529 -26.18 -7.50 6.53
N ASP A 530 -25.35 -7.07 5.62
CA ASP A 530 -23.93 -7.42 5.58
C ASP A 530 -23.10 -6.28 6.16
N ASP A 531 -22.08 -6.60 6.94
CA ASP A 531 -21.06 -5.65 7.39
C ASP A 531 -19.70 -6.04 6.80
N LYS A 532 -18.93 -5.03 6.42
CA LYS A 532 -17.62 -5.24 5.81
C LYS A 532 -16.62 -4.26 6.41
N LYS A 533 -15.59 -4.78 7.06
CA LYS A 533 -14.47 -4.01 7.58
C LYS A 533 -13.29 -4.17 6.65
N THR A 534 -12.94 -3.08 5.97
CA THR A 534 -11.89 -3.07 4.95
C THR A 534 -10.68 -2.29 5.47
N LEU A 535 -9.49 -2.89 5.37
CA LEU A 535 -8.25 -2.22 5.66
C LEU A 535 -7.88 -1.24 4.53
N ILE A 536 -7.08 -0.24 4.85
CA ILE A 536 -6.47 0.64 3.83
C ILE A 536 -5.40 -0.08 3.00
N PHE A 537 -4.89 -1.20 3.49
CA PHE A 537 -3.86 -2.00 2.86
C PHE A 537 -4.45 -2.93 1.80
N GLY A 538 -3.74 -3.09 0.69
CA GLY A 538 -4.04 -4.12 -0.30
C GLY A 538 -3.52 -5.49 0.16
N ALA A 539 -4.10 -6.55 -0.36
CA ALA A 539 -3.64 -7.91 -0.11
C ALA A 539 -2.25 -8.15 -0.72
N SER A 540 -1.43 -8.96 -0.05
CA SER A 540 -0.03 -9.24 -0.40
C SER A 540 0.16 -10.71 -0.78
N PRO A 541 -0.36 -11.17 -1.93
CA PRO A 541 -0.06 -12.52 -2.41
C PRO A 541 1.43 -12.67 -2.67
N PHE A 542 1.92 -13.89 -2.75
CA PHE A 542 3.33 -14.16 -3.03
C PHE A 542 3.50 -15.02 -4.28
N VAL A 543 4.68 -14.93 -4.88
CA VAL A 543 5.05 -15.64 -6.11
C VAL A 543 6.46 -16.21 -5.99
N ASP A 544 6.73 -17.27 -6.74
CA ASP A 544 8.08 -17.82 -6.91
C ASP A 544 8.84 -17.06 -7.99
N THR A 545 10.10 -16.78 -7.72
CA THR A 545 11.04 -16.30 -8.74
C THR A 545 11.74 -17.48 -9.43
N PRO A 546 12.31 -17.30 -10.65
CA PRO A 546 13.02 -18.35 -11.36
C PRO A 546 14.22 -18.92 -10.62
N PHE A 547 14.82 -18.15 -9.71
CA PHE A 547 15.97 -18.55 -8.89
C PHE A 547 15.59 -19.07 -7.50
N GLY A 548 14.27 -19.34 -7.28
CA GLY A 548 13.77 -20.01 -6.09
C GLY A 548 13.60 -19.11 -4.85
N ALA A 549 13.62 -17.80 -5.01
CA ALA A 549 13.15 -16.89 -3.98
C ALA A 549 11.62 -16.76 -4.03
N VAL A 550 11.01 -16.54 -2.87
CA VAL A 550 9.58 -16.30 -2.75
C VAL A 550 9.37 -14.89 -2.26
N VAL A 551 8.68 -14.12 -3.05
CA VAL A 551 8.56 -12.68 -2.88
C VAL A 551 7.11 -12.25 -2.92
N MET A 552 6.83 -11.04 -2.42
CA MET A 552 5.51 -10.45 -2.56
C MET A 552 5.12 -10.34 -4.04
N GLY A 553 3.95 -10.86 -4.37
CA GLY A 553 3.40 -10.79 -5.72
C GLY A 553 2.75 -9.44 -5.96
N ILE A 554 3.48 -8.54 -6.60
CA ILE A 554 2.99 -7.27 -7.10
C ILE A 554 3.55 -7.04 -8.49
N ASN A 555 2.70 -6.77 -9.44
CA ASN A 555 3.14 -6.37 -10.76
C ASN A 555 3.26 -4.83 -10.77
N GLY A 556 4.50 -4.34 -10.67
CA GLY A 556 4.85 -2.95 -10.46
C GLY A 556 4.53 -1.97 -11.61
N ALA A 557 3.92 -2.45 -12.68
CA ALA A 557 3.44 -1.58 -13.75
C ALA A 557 2.06 -1.04 -13.40
N GLU A 558 1.88 0.27 -13.55
CA GLU A 558 0.59 0.98 -13.49
C GLU A 558 -0.67 0.05 -13.55
N PRO A 559 -1.67 0.26 -12.73
CA PRO A 559 -2.08 1.47 -12.03
C PRO A 559 -1.70 1.46 -10.53
N LYS A 560 -1.80 2.61 -9.88
CA LYS A 560 -1.50 2.81 -8.45
C LYS A 560 -2.07 1.69 -7.59
N THR A 561 -1.20 0.95 -6.92
CA THR A 561 -1.57 -0.09 -5.98
C THR A 561 -1.79 0.49 -4.59
N LEU A 562 -2.64 -0.14 -3.79
CA LEU A 562 -2.73 0.18 -2.37
C LEU A 562 -1.42 -0.20 -1.66
N PRO A 563 -1.07 0.48 -0.55
CA PRO A 563 0.04 0.04 0.28
C PRO A 563 -0.13 -1.41 0.69
N ARG A 564 0.96 -2.14 0.75
CA ARG A 564 0.99 -3.55 1.17
C ARG A 564 1.56 -3.65 2.57
N ILE A 565 1.24 -4.72 3.26
CA ILE A 565 1.95 -5.12 4.47
C ILE A 565 2.59 -6.48 4.21
N VAL A 566 3.85 -6.59 4.58
CA VAL A 566 4.60 -7.84 4.55
C VAL A 566 5.32 -8.04 5.87
N TYR A 567 5.59 -9.29 6.19
CA TYR A 567 6.33 -9.70 7.36
C TYR A 567 7.80 -9.86 7.02
N ASP A 568 8.69 -9.31 7.83
CA ASP A 568 10.13 -9.54 7.74
C ASP A 568 10.47 -10.93 8.33
N GLY A 569 10.56 -11.92 7.48
CA GLY A 569 10.91 -13.28 7.84
C GLY A 569 12.42 -13.56 7.88
N GLY A 570 13.24 -12.50 7.73
CA GLY A 570 14.71 -12.60 7.73
C GLY A 570 15.29 -13.11 6.41
N MET A 571 16.57 -13.48 6.45
CA MET A 571 17.33 -13.90 5.26
C MET A 571 17.13 -15.38 4.95
N HIS A 572 16.83 -15.67 3.68
CA HIS A 572 16.67 -17.03 3.17
C HIS A 572 17.56 -17.28 1.96
N SER A 573 18.06 -18.53 1.83
CA SER A 573 18.90 -18.94 0.70
C SER A 573 18.06 -19.15 -0.56
N CYS A 574 18.61 -18.78 -1.72
CA CYS A 574 18.03 -19.03 -3.04
C CYS A 574 19.14 -19.31 -4.06
N GLY A 575 18.77 -19.46 -5.34
CA GLY A 575 19.75 -19.46 -6.45
C GLY A 575 20.39 -18.09 -6.64
N THR A 576 21.42 -18.04 -7.44
CA THR A 576 22.18 -16.81 -7.70
C THR A 576 21.32 -15.83 -8.51
N PHE A 577 21.30 -14.58 -8.07
CA PHE A 577 20.73 -13.44 -8.79
C PHE A 577 21.62 -12.20 -8.64
N TYR A 578 21.35 -11.18 -9.44
CA TYR A 578 22.19 -10.00 -9.56
C TYR A 578 21.35 -8.73 -9.35
N ILE A 579 21.94 -7.76 -8.67
CA ILE A 579 21.39 -6.40 -8.57
C ILE A 579 22.43 -5.47 -9.18
N TYR A 580 22.13 -4.91 -10.34
CA TYR A 580 23.05 -4.02 -11.02
C TYR A 580 22.78 -2.55 -10.69
N ASP A 581 23.84 -1.85 -10.33
CA ASP A 581 23.84 -0.39 -10.18
C ASP A 581 23.74 0.27 -11.55
N TYR A 582 24.64 -0.14 -12.45
CA TYR A 582 24.69 0.25 -13.86
C TYR A 582 25.50 -0.76 -14.66
N GLY A 583 25.14 -0.97 -15.92
CA GLY A 583 25.80 -1.98 -16.76
C GLY A 583 25.77 -3.37 -16.12
N THR A 584 26.95 -3.89 -15.81
CA THR A 584 27.14 -5.15 -15.10
C THR A 584 27.79 -4.97 -13.74
N THR A 585 27.91 -3.72 -13.26
CA THR A 585 28.46 -3.40 -11.94
C THR A 585 27.35 -3.47 -10.90
N GLY A 586 27.58 -4.17 -9.79
CA GLY A 586 26.59 -4.34 -8.73
C GLY A 586 26.89 -5.52 -7.83
N GLU A 587 25.86 -6.01 -7.14
CA GLU A 587 25.96 -7.08 -6.16
C GLU A 587 25.49 -8.42 -6.73
N THR A 588 26.19 -9.49 -6.33
CA THR A 588 25.81 -10.88 -6.62
C THR A 588 25.28 -11.52 -5.36
N CYS A 589 24.02 -11.96 -5.37
CA CYS A 589 23.34 -12.48 -4.21
C CYS A 589 22.97 -13.96 -4.38
N ASN A 590 22.96 -14.69 -3.27
CA ASN A 590 22.47 -16.07 -3.17
C ASN A 590 21.54 -16.27 -1.96
N SER A 591 21.16 -15.18 -1.35
CA SER A 591 20.16 -15.08 -0.27
C SER A 591 19.37 -13.79 -0.43
N TYR A 592 18.17 -13.78 0.08
CA TYR A 592 17.23 -12.67 -0.08
C TYR A 592 16.44 -12.43 1.22
N PRO A 593 15.94 -11.20 1.47
CA PRO A 593 15.03 -10.92 2.56
C PRO A 593 13.67 -11.54 2.23
N TYR A 594 13.22 -12.48 3.02
CA TYR A 594 11.90 -13.08 2.86
C TYR A 594 10.84 -12.11 3.39
N THR A 595 10.02 -11.60 2.50
CA THR A 595 9.01 -10.59 2.80
C THR A 595 7.68 -10.94 2.13
N THR A 596 6.83 -11.66 2.85
CA THR A 596 5.49 -12.06 2.43
C THR A 596 4.50 -11.92 3.58
N HIS A 597 3.29 -12.46 3.46
CA HIS A 597 2.33 -12.46 4.55
C HIS A 597 2.51 -13.61 5.56
N PHE A 598 3.42 -14.53 5.32
CA PHE A 598 3.80 -15.55 6.30
C PHE A 598 5.06 -15.14 7.06
N ASP A 599 5.22 -15.66 8.27
CA ASP A 599 6.40 -15.43 9.10
C ASP A 599 7.65 -16.15 8.56
N ARG A 600 7.49 -17.22 7.82
CA ARG A 600 8.59 -17.99 7.21
C ARG A 600 8.13 -18.78 5.99
N PRO A 601 9.08 -19.11 5.09
CA PRO A 601 8.76 -19.74 3.82
C PRO A 601 8.25 -21.18 3.93
N THR A 602 8.72 -21.97 4.86
CA THR A 602 8.32 -23.36 5.02
C THR A 602 7.71 -23.60 6.39
N ASN A 603 6.57 -24.30 6.43
CA ASN A 603 5.81 -24.56 7.66
C ASN A 603 5.57 -23.27 8.47
N PRO A 604 4.88 -22.27 7.93
CA PRO A 604 4.64 -21.03 8.63
C PRO A 604 3.87 -21.27 9.93
N ASP A 605 4.21 -20.53 10.97
CA ASP A 605 3.46 -20.50 12.22
C ASP A 605 2.40 -19.41 12.22
N LEU A 606 2.64 -18.31 11.50
CA LEU A 606 1.77 -17.15 11.42
C LEU A 606 1.43 -16.82 9.98
N ASP A 607 0.18 -16.40 9.75
CA ASP A 607 -0.33 -15.85 8.50
C ASP A 607 -0.98 -14.49 8.81
N PHE A 608 -0.50 -13.43 8.17
CA PHE A 608 -1.01 -12.07 8.36
C PHE A 608 -2.23 -11.74 7.50
N ASN A 609 -2.88 -12.75 6.92
CA ASN A 609 -4.20 -12.63 6.34
C ASN A 609 -5.31 -12.89 7.36
N PHE A 610 -6.52 -12.39 7.12
CA PHE A 610 -7.67 -12.69 7.97
C PHE A 610 -8.15 -14.14 7.82
N GLY A 611 -8.10 -14.67 6.60
CA GLY A 611 -8.55 -16.02 6.30
C GLY A 611 -7.48 -16.84 5.61
N ILE A 612 -7.71 -18.15 5.58
CA ILE A 612 -6.82 -19.08 4.89
C ILE A 612 -6.86 -18.78 3.39
N CYS A 613 -5.68 -18.61 2.81
CA CYS A 613 -5.51 -18.50 1.38
C CYS A 613 -5.20 -19.87 0.78
N ASP A 614 -6.21 -20.53 0.26
CA ASP A 614 -6.07 -21.84 -0.39
C ASP A 614 -5.49 -21.72 -1.82
N TYR A 615 -5.30 -20.49 -2.28
CA TYR A 615 -4.87 -20.20 -3.62
C TYR A 615 -3.51 -19.51 -3.58
N TYR A 616 -2.49 -20.23 -4.03
CA TYR A 616 -1.13 -19.69 -4.12
C TYR A 616 -0.75 -19.44 -5.57
N PHE A 617 0.05 -18.39 -5.74
CA PHE A 617 0.76 -18.16 -7.00
C PHE A 617 2.15 -18.81 -7.00
N SER A 618 2.46 -19.62 -5.99
CA SER A 618 3.67 -20.40 -5.86
C SER A 618 3.36 -21.88 -5.79
N GLN A 619 4.17 -22.69 -6.45
CA GLN A 619 4.07 -24.17 -6.40
C GLN A 619 4.85 -24.77 -5.24
N SER A 620 5.78 -24.00 -4.66
CA SER A 620 6.69 -24.49 -3.61
C SER A 620 6.09 -24.45 -2.22
N TYR A 621 4.95 -23.77 -2.04
CA TYR A 621 4.39 -23.48 -0.73
C TYR A 621 3.04 -24.11 -0.51
N GLN A 622 2.87 -24.63 0.69
CA GLN A 622 1.59 -25.09 1.21
C GLN A 622 1.28 -24.31 2.48
N ASN A 623 0.08 -23.76 2.58
CA ASN A 623 -0.38 -23.21 3.84
C ASN A 623 -0.72 -24.34 4.79
N THR A 624 0.12 -24.53 5.81
CA THR A 624 -0.08 -25.52 6.86
C THR A 624 -0.52 -24.89 8.18
N THR A 625 -0.50 -23.57 8.29
CA THR A 625 -0.91 -22.87 9.51
C THR A 625 -2.37 -22.43 9.45
N LEU A 626 -3.05 -22.61 10.58
CA LEU A 626 -4.37 -22.04 10.84
C LEU A 626 -4.30 -20.74 11.67
N ASN A 627 -3.09 -20.31 12.02
CA ASN A 627 -2.85 -19.13 12.85
C ASN A 627 -2.86 -17.86 11.98
N ASN A 628 -4.04 -17.49 11.53
CA ASN A 628 -4.27 -16.23 10.82
C ASN A 628 -4.85 -15.16 11.75
N LEU A 629 -4.97 -13.93 11.28
CA LEU A 629 -5.47 -12.82 12.09
C LEU A 629 -6.83 -13.10 12.69
N SER A 630 -7.72 -13.79 11.97
CA SER A 630 -9.07 -14.09 12.47
C SER A 630 -9.06 -15.13 13.58
N THR A 631 -8.22 -16.15 13.48
CA THR A 631 -8.15 -17.21 14.51
C THR A 631 -7.41 -16.75 15.76
N LEU A 632 -6.41 -15.90 15.61
CA LEU A 632 -5.60 -15.40 16.73
C LEU A 632 -6.30 -14.27 17.51
N TYR A 633 -6.89 -13.29 16.78
CA TYR A 633 -7.31 -12.04 17.44
C TYR A 633 -8.83 -11.81 17.39
N TRP A 634 -9.57 -12.49 16.49
CA TRP A 634 -10.99 -12.25 16.30
C TRP A 634 -11.88 -13.38 16.78
N ARG A 635 -11.33 -14.56 17.07
CA ARG A 635 -12.09 -15.76 17.39
C ARG A 635 -13.08 -15.56 18.54
N ARG A 636 -12.63 -14.99 19.66
CA ARG A 636 -13.50 -14.74 20.82
C ARG A 636 -14.55 -13.66 20.54
N THR A 637 -14.17 -12.62 19.79
CA THR A 637 -15.11 -11.58 19.35
C THR A 637 -16.21 -12.17 18.48
N MET A 638 -15.85 -13.05 17.52
CA MET A 638 -16.81 -13.71 16.63
C MET A 638 -17.74 -14.66 17.38
N SER A 639 -17.23 -15.41 18.35
CA SER A 639 -18.06 -16.25 19.21
C SER A 639 -19.03 -15.40 20.03
N GLN A 640 -18.56 -14.32 20.61
CA GLN A 640 -19.38 -13.42 21.41
C GLN A 640 -20.49 -12.75 20.57
N ILE A 641 -20.22 -12.34 19.34
CA ILE A 641 -21.22 -11.82 18.41
C ILE A 641 -22.23 -12.91 18.04
N ASN A 642 -21.79 -14.14 17.85
CA ASN A 642 -22.65 -15.25 17.39
C ASN A 642 -23.61 -15.77 18.45
N SER A 643 -23.18 -15.85 19.70
CA SER A 643 -23.95 -16.46 20.80
C SER A 643 -24.07 -15.62 22.05
N GLY A 644 -23.36 -14.50 22.09
CA GLY A 644 -23.27 -13.68 23.27
C GLY A 644 -24.53 -12.93 23.61
N LYS A 645 -24.58 -12.45 24.83
CA LYS A 645 -25.68 -11.66 25.39
C LYS A 645 -25.15 -10.31 25.84
N LEU A 646 -25.94 -9.29 25.59
CA LEU A 646 -25.76 -7.97 26.12
C LEU A 646 -26.76 -7.78 27.27
N TYR A 647 -26.24 -7.71 28.50
CA TYR A 647 -27.08 -7.51 29.71
C TYR A 647 -27.07 -6.04 30.07
N ILE A 648 -28.20 -5.39 29.90
CA ILE A 648 -28.42 -3.97 30.21
C ILE A 648 -29.09 -3.88 31.55
N VAL A 649 -28.42 -3.27 32.52
CA VAL A 649 -28.85 -3.19 33.90
C VAL A 649 -28.66 -1.79 34.47
N TYR A 650 -29.36 -1.51 35.55
CA TYR A 650 -29.12 -0.33 36.36
C TYR A 650 -28.46 -0.75 37.67
N LEU A 651 -27.37 -0.11 38.00
CA LEU A 651 -26.54 -0.40 39.16
C LEU A 651 -26.45 0.84 40.07
N ASP A 652 -26.44 0.61 41.36
CA ASP A 652 -26.13 1.61 42.39
C ASP A 652 -24.59 1.64 42.55
N LEU A 653 -23.92 2.44 41.70
CA LEU A 653 -22.50 2.62 41.71
C LEU A 653 -22.09 3.84 42.52
N THR A 654 -21.29 3.63 43.54
CA THR A 654 -20.76 4.72 44.35
C THR A 654 -19.60 5.42 43.67
N PRO A 655 -19.25 6.67 44.08
CA PRO A 655 -18.03 7.34 43.56
C PRO A 655 -16.79 6.46 43.70
N HIS A 656 -16.66 5.71 44.77
CA HIS A 656 -15.56 4.79 44.98
C HIS A 656 -15.52 3.64 43.97
N ASP A 657 -16.68 3.15 43.53
CA ASP A 657 -16.76 2.10 42.51
C ASP A 657 -16.27 2.60 41.16
N ILE A 658 -16.62 3.83 40.81
CA ILE A 658 -16.22 4.47 39.57
C ILE A 658 -14.75 4.86 39.61
N ALA A 659 -14.25 5.42 40.69
CA ALA A 659 -12.87 5.77 40.88
C ALA A 659 -11.91 4.55 40.71
N ASN A 660 -12.40 3.38 41.06
CA ASN A 660 -11.68 2.12 40.93
C ASN A 660 -12.12 1.31 39.70
N LEU A 661 -12.92 1.87 38.79
CA LEU A 661 -13.42 1.17 37.62
C LEU A 661 -12.30 0.97 36.58
N LYS A 662 -12.03 -0.29 36.23
CA LYS A 662 -11.25 -0.63 35.04
C LYS A 662 -12.15 -1.36 34.06
N LEU A 663 -12.17 -0.90 32.81
CA LEU A 663 -13.10 -1.45 31.80
C LEU A 663 -12.73 -2.90 31.38
N ASN A 664 -11.56 -3.38 31.74
CA ASN A 664 -11.15 -4.78 31.60
C ASN A 664 -11.57 -5.68 32.75
N ASP A 665 -12.15 -5.13 33.84
CA ASP A 665 -12.60 -5.95 34.96
C ASP A 665 -13.78 -6.85 34.57
N LYS A 666 -13.81 -8.02 35.21
CA LYS A 666 -14.90 -9.00 35.08
C LYS A 666 -15.90 -8.77 36.19
N ILE A 667 -17.13 -8.57 35.84
CA ILE A 667 -18.22 -8.30 36.80
C ILE A 667 -18.95 -9.60 37.08
N TYR A 668 -19.00 -9.99 38.37
CA TYR A 668 -19.87 -11.05 38.84
C TYR A 668 -21.23 -10.46 39.20
N LEU A 669 -22.25 -10.82 38.43
CA LEU A 669 -23.61 -10.34 38.60
C LEU A 669 -24.61 -11.42 38.14
N ASP A 670 -25.68 -11.61 38.88
CA ASP A 670 -26.76 -12.55 38.56
C ASP A 670 -26.24 -13.99 38.28
N ARG A 671 -25.30 -14.43 39.12
CA ARG A 671 -24.65 -15.76 39.06
C ARG A 671 -23.82 -16.02 37.78
N ALA A 672 -23.46 -14.98 37.05
CA ALA A 672 -22.63 -15.07 35.85
C ALA A 672 -21.51 -14.04 35.88
N TYR A 673 -20.48 -14.29 35.04
CA TYR A 673 -19.40 -13.34 34.82
C TYR A 673 -19.64 -12.57 33.52
N TRP A 674 -19.33 -11.28 33.56
CA TRP A 674 -19.57 -10.35 32.48
C TRP A 674 -18.36 -9.47 32.24
N ASN A 675 -18.07 -9.14 30.98
CA ASN A 675 -17.17 -8.06 30.60
C ASN A 675 -17.96 -6.75 30.55
N ILE A 676 -17.35 -5.65 30.91
CA ILE A 676 -17.96 -4.32 30.77
C ILE A 676 -17.88 -3.90 29.30
N ASN A 677 -19.05 -3.58 28.70
CA ASN A 677 -19.12 -2.95 27.38
C ASN A 677 -19.12 -1.43 27.54
N LYS A 678 -20.03 -0.91 28.34
CA LYS A 678 -20.17 0.53 28.58
C LYS A 678 -20.79 0.81 29.96
N VAL A 679 -20.33 1.89 30.57
CA VAL A 679 -21.07 2.59 31.65
C VAL A 679 -21.63 3.85 31.02
N ILE A 680 -22.96 4.03 31.10
CA ILE A 680 -23.66 5.05 30.33
C ILE A 680 -24.26 6.08 31.30
N ASP A 681 -23.93 7.34 31.02
CA ASP A 681 -24.45 8.51 31.70
C ASP A 681 -24.36 8.41 33.24
N TYR A 682 -23.20 7.95 33.75
CA TYR A 682 -22.90 8.06 35.16
C TYR A 682 -22.95 9.54 35.56
N ASP A 683 -23.82 9.92 36.49
CA ASP A 683 -23.87 11.30 36.92
C ASP A 683 -22.93 11.54 38.11
N ALA A 684 -21.79 12.19 37.83
CA ALA A 684 -20.80 12.51 38.84
C ALA A 684 -21.27 13.56 39.86
N ASN A 685 -22.50 14.06 39.77
CA ASN A 685 -23.07 15.07 40.68
C ASN A 685 -24.25 14.55 41.47
N SER A 686 -24.66 13.32 41.22
CA SER A 686 -25.74 12.68 41.98
C SER A 686 -25.36 11.28 42.43
N ASN A 687 -26.17 10.67 43.25
CA ASN A 687 -26.08 9.24 43.60
C ASN A 687 -27.17 8.43 42.86
N ASP A 688 -27.55 8.85 41.66
CA ASP A 688 -28.54 8.17 40.88
C ASP A 688 -28.00 6.83 40.34
N THR A 689 -28.93 5.93 40.04
CA THR A 689 -28.56 4.63 39.47
C THR A 689 -28.04 4.77 38.06
N THR A 690 -26.95 4.06 37.78
CA THR A 690 -26.22 4.11 36.52
C THR A 690 -26.60 2.97 35.61
N LYS A 691 -26.82 3.26 34.34
CA LYS A 691 -27.03 2.26 33.29
C LYS A 691 -25.71 1.64 32.86
N VAL A 692 -25.61 0.32 32.89
CA VAL A 692 -24.42 -0.43 32.49
C VAL A 692 -24.79 -1.49 31.46
N GLU A 693 -23.97 -1.59 30.42
CA GLU A 693 -24.03 -2.66 29.43
C GLU A 693 -22.91 -3.65 29.72
N LEU A 694 -23.28 -4.90 29.89
CA LEU A 694 -22.38 -6.01 30.21
C LEU A 694 -22.44 -7.07 29.11
N LEU A 695 -21.29 -7.59 28.69
CA LEU A 695 -21.17 -8.64 27.70
C LEU A 695 -20.97 -10.00 28.39
N SER A 696 -21.70 -11.02 27.95
CA SER A 696 -21.51 -12.38 28.48
C SER A 696 -20.08 -12.86 28.24
N ILE A 697 -19.56 -13.60 29.20
CA ILE A 697 -18.34 -14.38 29.05
C ILE A 697 -18.77 -15.83 28.87
N ASP A 698 -18.53 -16.38 27.69
CA ASP A 698 -18.93 -17.73 27.35
C ASP A 698 -17.75 -18.67 27.64
N ASP A 699 -18.00 -19.75 28.40
CA ASP A 699 -17.01 -20.78 28.71
C ASP A 699 -16.69 -21.63 27.47
N GLU A 700 -17.64 -21.73 26.54
CA GLU A 700 -17.50 -22.46 25.29
C GLU A 700 -17.61 -21.49 24.10
N LEU A 701 -16.67 -21.60 23.16
CA LEU A 701 -16.66 -20.76 21.97
C LEU A 701 -17.62 -21.34 20.91
N ILE A 702 -18.73 -20.64 20.66
CA ILE A 702 -19.68 -20.95 19.62
C ILE A 702 -19.39 -20.06 18.40
N LEU A 703 -18.55 -20.54 17.51
CA LEU A 703 -18.11 -19.77 16.35
C LEU A 703 -19.19 -19.70 15.27
N PRO A 704 -19.34 -18.57 14.61
CA PRO A 704 -20.17 -18.46 13.42
C PRO A 704 -19.60 -19.32 12.28
N ARG A 705 -20.45 -19.65 11.35
CA ARG A 705 -20.01 -20.35 10.14
C ARG A 705 -19.12 -19.42 9.31
N ILE A 706 -17.94 -19.89 8.96
CA ILE A 706 -17.10 -19.25 7.94
C ILE A 706 -17.61 -19.75 6.59
N VAL A 707 -17.67 -18.86 5.60
CA VAL A 707 -17.95 -19.28 4.22
C VAL A 707 -16.83 -20.24 3.82
N SER A 708 -17.19 -21.52 3.74
CA SER A 708 -16.24 -22.53 3.28
C SER A 708 -15.98 -22.30 1.80
N ARG A 709 -14.76 -21.99 1.48
CA ARG A 709 -14.31 -22.02 0.10
C ARG A 709 -14.38 -23.43 -0.42
N PRO A 710 -14.63 -23.65 -1.71
CA PRO A 710 -14.32 -24.91 -2.33
C PRO A 710 -12.87 -25.26 -1.97
N ASN A 711 -12.66 -26.47 -1.52
CA ASN A 711 -11.34 -26.94 -1.10
C ASN A 711 -10.42 -27.06 -2.33
N ASN A 712 -9.92 -25.91 -2.77
CA ASN A 712 -8.94 -25.82 -3.84
C ASN A 712 -7.58 -26.08 -3.19
N ASN A 713 -7.27 -27.35 -2.97
CA ASN A 713 -5.94 -27.74 -2.50
C ASN A 713 -4.89 -27.17 -3.48
N PRO A 714 -3.96 -26.30 -3.02
CA PRO A 714 -2.97 -25.71 -3.89
C PRO A 714 -2.07 -26.72 -4.59
N ASN A 715 -1.89 -27.90 -4.01
CA ASN A 715 -1.21 -28.99 -4.70
C ASN A 715 -1.97 -29.51 -5.92
N ASN A 716 -3.27 -29.28 -5.94
CA ASN A 716 -4.11 -29.59 -7.09
C ASN A 716 -4.20 -28.40 -8.04
N ALA A 717 -3.71 -27.25 -7.63
CA ALA A 717 -3.86 -25.98 -8.32
C ALA A 717 -2.61 -25.57 -9.11
N SER A 718 -1.63 -26.44 -9.28
CA SER A 718 -0.45 -26.06 -10.06
C SER A 718 -0.80 -25.78 -11.54
N SER A 719 -1.87 -26.37 -12.04
CA SER A 719 -2.46 -25.95 -13.31
C SER A 719 -3.19 -24.61 -13.23
N LEU A 720 -3.55 -24.17 -12.02
CA LEU A 720 -4.30 -22.97 -11.73
C LEU A 720 -3.42 -21.79 -11.37
N VAL A 721 -2.18 -22.06 -11.05
CA VAL A 721 -1.15 -21.03 -10.91
C VAL A 721 -0.89 -20.29 -12.21
N LYS A 722 -1.37 -20.85 -13.29
CA LYS A 722 -1.60 -20.07 -14.51
C LYS A 722 -2.95 -19.39 -14.34
N PRO A 723 -3.01 -18.14 -13.90
CA PRO A 723 -4.25 -17.48 -13.43
C PRO A 723 -5.33 -17.38 -14.52
N PHE A 724 -5.07 -17.92 -15.66
CA PHE A 724 -5.88 -17.78 -16.85
C PHE A 724 -6.55 -19.08 -17.32
N ILE A 725 -6.39 -20.17 -16.55
CA ILE A 725 -6.98 -21.47 -16.92
C ILE A 725 -8.08 -21.90 -15.93
N GLY A 726 -8.45 -21.04 -15.01
CA GLY A 726 -9.11 -21.43 -13.77
C GLY A 726 -10.61 -21.60 -13.74
N GLU A 727 -11.33 -21.43 -14.85
CA GLU A 727 -12.79 -21.53 -14.78
C GLU A 727 -13.38 -22.89 -14.43
N VAL A 728 -12.55 -23.90 -14.44
CA VAL A 728 -13.02 -25.24 -14.32
C VAL A 728 -13.39 -25.68 -12.94
N LEU A 729 -13.17 -24.84 -11.99
CA LEU A 729 -13.04 -25.32 -10.67
C LEU A 729 -14.10 -25.00 -9.74
N SER A 730 -15.00 -24.26 -10.19
CA SER A 730 -16.18 -24.08 -9.43
C SER A 730 -17.04 -25.30 -9.57
N ASN A 731 -17.09 -26.14 -8.74
CA ASN A 731 -18.11 -26.91 -8.54
C ASN A 731 -18.21 -28.01 -8.11
N ILE A 732 -18.43 -28.28 -7.21
CA ILE A 732 -19.24 -29.22 -7.34
C ILE A 732 -19.32 -30.10 -6.28
N ASN A 733 -20.23 -30.57 -5.95
CA ASN A 733 -20.60 -31.68 -5.10
C ASN A 733 -19.79 -32.99 -5.33
N GLY A 734 -18.49 -32.80 -5.60
CA GLY A 734 -17.58 -33.92 -5.82
C GLY A 734 -16.15 -33.51 -5.48
N SER A 735 -15.31 -34.40 -5.07
CA SER A 735 -13.88 -34.09 -4.90
C SER A 735 -13.24 -33.92 -6.27
N LEU A 736 -12.73 -32.72 -6.52
CA LEU A 736 -11.82 -32.50 -7.60
C LEU A 736 -10.41 -32.81 -7.07
N THR A 737 -9.76 -33.82 -7.58
CA THR A 737 -8.37 -34.11 -7.30
C THR A 737 -7.56 -33.81 -8.54
N ILE A 738 -6.76 -32.73 -8.48
CA ILE A 738 -5.77 -32.41 -9.51
C ILE A 738 -4.42 -32.87 -8.98
N ASN A 739 -3.82 -33.83 -9.61
CA ASN A 739 -2.43 -34.17 -9.34
C ASN A 739 -1.54 -33.28 -10.23
N ALA A 740 -1.12 -32.20 -9.67
CA ALA A 740 -0.40 -31.14 -10.36
C ALA A 740 0.90 -31.59 -11.02
N SER A 741 1.62 -32.50 -10.41
CA SER A 741 2.89 -32.97 -10.96
C SER A 741 2.71 -33.85 -12.21
N ASN A 742 1.53 -34.38 -12.44
CA ASN A 742 1.27 -35.32 -13.52
C ASN A 742 0.21 -34.84 -14.54
N GLY A 743 -0.37 -33.66 -14.34
CA GLY A 743 -1.36 -33.09 -15.25
C GLY A 743 -2.71 -33.84 -15.27
N ASN A 744 -3.02 -34.66 -14.27
CA ASN A 744 -4.27 -35.41 -14.22
C ASN A 744 -5.40 -34.55 -13.68
N VAL A 745 -6.57 -34.62 -14.31
CA VAL A 745 -7.75 -33.84 -13.93
C VAL A 745 -8.93 -34.78 -13.71
N VAL A 746 -9.58 -34.67 -12.56
CA VAL A 746 -10.85 -35.33 -12.29
C VAL A 746 -11.97 -34.32 -12.35
N LEU A 747 -12.92 -34.50 -13.21
CA LEU A 747 -14.08 -33.64 -13.34
C LEU A 747 -15.35 -34.39 -12.88
N ASN A 748 -16.07 -33.73 -11.98
CA ASN A 748 -17.46 -34.14 -11.69
C ASN A 748 -17.67 -35.58 -11.16
N GLY A 749 -16.91 -35.94 -10.12
CA GLY A 749 -17.08 -37.29 -9.53
C GLY A 749 -16.55 -37.38 -8.10
N LYS A 750 -17.02 -38.43 -7.37
CA LYS A 750 -16.59 -38.76 -6.01
C LYS A 750 -15.81 -40.06 -6.00
N GLY A 751 -14.87 -40.20 -5.05
CA GLY A 751 -14.16 -41.44 -4.82
C GLY A 751 -13.20 -41.88 -5.92
N ASN A 752 -12.80 -40.95 -6.80
CA ASN A 752 -11.89 -41.28 -7.89
C ASN A 752 -10.46 -41.44 -7.37
N LEU A 753 -9.78 -42.47 -7.85
CA LEU A 753 -8.39 -42.75 -7.52
C LEU A 753 -7.54 -42.78 -8.78
N ILE A 754 -6.54 -41.92 -8.85
CA ILE A 754 -5.56 -41.93 -9.95
C ILE A 754 -4.19 -42.31 -9.38
N ASP A 755 -3.60 -43.36 -9.96
CA ASP A 755 -2.26 -43.80 -9.57
C ASP A 755 -1.24 -42.68 -9.85
N GLN A 756 -0.29 -42.52 -8.95
CA GLN A 756 0.79 -41.50 -9.05
C GLN A 756 1.64 -41.59 -10.31
N GLN A 757 1.63 -42.73 -10.97
CA GLN A 757 2.36 -42.98 -12.24
C GLN A 757 1.59 -42.62 -13.49
N VAL A 758 0.30 -42.27 -13.33
CA VAL A 758 -0.55 -41.82 -14.47
C VAL A 758 -0.33 -40.34 -14.72
N ARG A 759 -0.23 -39.95 -15.99
CA ARG A 759 -0.04 -38.55 -16.42
C ARG A 759 -1.08 -38.18 -17.46
N ASN A 760 -1.52 -36.88 -17.42
CA ASN A 760 -2.43 -36.30 -18.42
C ASN A 760 -3.77 -37.04 -18.57
N ALA A 761 -4.27 -37.65 -17.49
CA ALA A 761 -5.59 -38.30 -17.52
C ALA A 761 -6.69 -37.27 -17.20
N VAL A 762 -7.79 -37.38 -17.93
CA VAL A 762 -9.04 -36.67 -17.61
C VAL A 762 -10.06 -37.72 -17.17
N VAL A 763 -10.52 -37.60 -15.92
CA VAL A 763 -11.44 -38.56 -15.31
C VAL A 763 -12.78 -37.89 -15.04
N ILE A 764 -13.87 -38.51 -15.56
CA ILE A 764 -15.23 -38.01 -15.35
C ILE A 764 -16.07 -39.14 -14.78
N GLY A 765 -16.73 -38.92 -13.66
CA GLY A 765 -17.62 -39.88 -13.00
C GLY A 765 -17.17 -40.30 -11.62
N ASP A 766 -18.03 -41.08 -10.93
CA ASP A 766 -17.83 -41.51 -9.56
C ASP A 766 -17.04 -42.83 -9.46
N ASN A 767 -16.21 -42.96 -8.42
CA ASN A 767 -15.50 -44.20 -8.07
C ASN A 767 -14.63 -44.77 -9.21
N GLN A 768 -14.05 -43.91 -10.01
CA GLN A 768 -13.16 -44.31 -11.09
C GLN A 768 -11.77 -44.61 -10.54
N GLN A 769 -11.17 -45.69 -10.98
CA GLN A 769 -9.80 -46.04 -10.65
C GLN A 769 -8.96 -46.04 -11.93
N VAL A 770 -8.02 -45.12 -12.02
CA VAL A 770 -7.07 -45.00 -13.13
C VAL A 770 -5.71 -45.44 -12.67
N THR A 771 -5.21 -46.49 -13.22
CA THR A 771 -3.90 -47.07 -12.90
C THR A 771 -3.01 -47.06 -14.12
N LYS A 772 -1.72 -47.26 -13.92
CA LYS A 772 -0.75 -47.40 -15.01
C LYS A 772 -1.15 -48.51 -16.02
N ASN A 773 -1.90 -49.49 -15.57
CA ASN A 773 -2.29 -50.65 -16.37
C ASN A 773 -3.65 -50.55 -17.02
N GLY A 774 -4.36 -49.46 -16.86
CA GLY A 774 -5.65 -49.21 -17.49
C GLY A 774 -6.64 -48.43 -16.64
N ILE A 775 -7.79 -48.14 -17.24
CA ILE A 775 -8.93 -47.48 -16.58
C ILE A 775 -9.93 -48.54 -16.19
N ASN A 776 -10.22 -48.63 -14.92
CA ASN A 776 -11.32 -49.47 -14.47
C ASN A 776 -12.53 -48.59 -14.19
N SER A 777 -13.41 -48.43 -15.19
CA SER A 777 -14.48 -47.46 -15.18
C SER A 777 -15.73 -47.88 -15.86
N THR A 778 -16.88 -47.42 -15.39
CA THR A 778 -18.19 -47.54 -16.02
C THR A 778 -18.66 -46.27 -16.74
N THR A 779 -17.77 -45.30 -16.99
CA THR A 779 -18.15 -43.92 -17.36
C THR A 779 -17.59 -43.46 -18.70
N SER A 780 -18.22 -42.47 -19.28
CA SER A 780 -17.87 -41.84 -20.55
C SER A 780 -16.80 -40.77 -20.39
N ILE A 781 -15.81 -40.77 -21.26
CA ILE A 781 -14.88 -39.64 -21.44
C ILE A 781 -15.42 -38.80 -22.60
N ILE A 782 -15.64 -37.49 -22.35
CA ILE A 782 -16.03 -36.54 -23.37
C ILE A 782 -14.91 -35.51 -23.46
N ALA A 783 -14.27 -35.47 -24.62
CA ALA A 783 -13.28 -34.40 -24.93
C ALA A 783 -13.73 -33.73 -26.22
N THR A 784 -13.70 -32.40 -26.20
CA THR A 784 -13.98 -31.54 -27.35
C THR A 784 -12.85 -30.54 -27.54
N THR A 785 -12.39 -30.39 -28.79
CA THR A 785 -11.44 -29.36 -29.17
C THR A 785 -11.97 -28.60 -30.38
N ASP A 786 -11.65 -27.31 -30.45
CA ASP A 786 -11.86 -26.49 -31.64
C ASP A 786 -10.57 -26.47 -32.46
N GLY A 787 -10.63 -26.89 -33.69
CA GLY A 787 -9.53 -26.82 -34.66
C GLY A 787 -8.84 -28.14 -34.99
N ASP A 788 -7.62 -28.04 -35.51
CA ASP A 788 -6.88 -29.16 -36.13
C ASP A 788 -6.16 -30.10 -35.12
N VAL A 789 -6.44 -29.94 -33.82
CA VAL A 789 -5.84 -30.77 -32.78
C VAL A 789 -6.82 -31.92 -32.42
N PRO A 790 -6.37 -33.16 -32.36
CA PRO A 790 -7.25 -34.26 -31.97
C PRO A 790 -7.78 -34.12 -30.56
N ALA A 791 -9.04 -34.35 -30.34
CA ALA A 791 -9.71 -34.23 -29.04
C ALA A 791 -9.09 -35.15 -27.95
N ILE A 792 -8.53 -36.29 -28.36
CA ILE A 792 -7.74 -37.19 -27.52
C ILE A 792 -6.48 -37.54 -28.31
N ASP A 793 -5.35 -37.03 -27.88
CA ASP A 793 -4.04 -37.39 -28.44
C ASP A 793 -3.41 -38.48 -27.58
N VAL A 794 -3.22 -39.64 -28.15
CA VAL A 794 -2.61 -40.79 -27.52
C VAL A 794 -1.20 -41.08 -28.04
N SER A 795 -0.68 -40.21 -28.92
CA SER A 795 0.62 -40.40 -29.58
C SER A 795 1.82 -40.46 -28.66
N ASN A 796 1.71 -39.88 -27.46
CA ASN A 796 2.79 -39.79 -26.47
C ASN A 796 2.73 -40.87 -25.38
N PHE A 797 1.83 -41.85 -25.45
CA PHE A 797 1.85 -42.97 -24.53
C PHE A 797 2.97 -43.94 -24.89
N GLN A 798 4.08 -43.87 -24.19
CA GLN A 798 5.27 -44.70 -24.44
C GLN A 798 5.12 -46.17 -24.00
N ASP A 799 4.10 -46.51 -23.18
CA ASP A 799 3.82 -47.88 -22.75
C ASP A 799 2.42 -48.26 -23.23
N THR A 800 2.42 -48.94 -24.34
CA THR A 800 1.29 -49.43 -25.09
C THR A 800 0.44 -50.42 -24.36
N LYS A 801 -0.61 -49.99 -23.68
CA LYS A 801 -1.80 -50.84 -23.52
C LYS A 801 -3.06 -50.01 -23.58
N VAL A 802 -3.76 -50.16 -24.71
CA VAL A 802 -5.12 -49.74 -24.98
C VAL A 802 -5.44 -48.27 -24.66
N ALA A 803 -5.29 -47.43 -25.68
CA ALA A 803 -5.74 -46.04 -25.62
C ALA A 803 -7.27 -45.90 -25.61
N LEU A 804 -7.97 -46.90 -26.18
CA LEU A 804 -9.43 -46.93 -26.22
C LEU A 804 -9.91 -48.36 -25.99
N ASP A 805 -10.63 -48.64 -24.89
CA ASP A 805 -11.30 -49.89 -24.61
C ASP A 805 -12.81 -49.74 -24.86
N VAL A 806 -13.31 -50.47 -25.85
CA VAL A 806 -14.73 -50.47 -26.25
C VAL A 806 -15.31 -51.88 -26.14
N SER A 807 -14.78 -52.71 -25.25
CA SER A 807 -15.15 -54.12 -25.09
C SER A 807 -16.65 -54.34 -24.86
N ASN A 808 -17.37 -53.34 -24.35
CA ASN A 808 -18.81 -53.45 -24.07
C ASN A 808 -19.70 -52.40 -24.77
N GLY A 809 -19.20 -51.68 -25.79
CA GLY A 809 -19.92 -50.61 -26.44
C GLY A 809 -19.74 -50.53 -27.96
N GLN A 810 -20.55 -49.71 -28.61
CA GLN A 810 -20.36 -49.39 -30.02
C GLN A 810 -19.50 -48.14 -30.18
N THR A 811 -18.41 -48.23 -30.94
CA THR A 811 -17.60 -47.10 -31.34
C THR A 811 -18.15 -46.51 -32.66
N LYS A 812 -18.55 -45.27 -32.66
CA LYS A 812 -18.91 -44.51 -33.85
C LYS A 812 -17.74 -43.62 -34.24
N MET A 813 -17.08 -43.90 -35.34
CA MET A 813 -16.03 -43.08 -35.93
C MET A 813 -16.64 -42.28 -37.07
N ALA A 814 -16.55 -40.97 -37.01
CA ALA A 814 -17.14 -40.07 -37.99
C ALA A 814 -16.34 -40.02 -39.29
N THR A 815 -15.04 -40.26 -39.26
CA THR A 815 -14.18 -40.24 -40.45
C THR A 815 -13.05 -41.25 -40.29
N ILE A 816 -13.07 -42.28 -41.06
CA ILE A 816 -11.95 -43.22 -41.17
C ILE A 816 -11.44 -43.11 -42.61
N GLN A 817 -10.13 -43.00 -42.77
CA GLN A 817 -9.51 -43.01 -44.10
C GLN A 817 -9.73 -44.36 -44.77
N ILE A 818 -9.95 -44.31 -46.08
CA ILE A 818 -10.26 -45.51 -46.86
C ILE A 818 -9.03 -45.97 -47.66
N ALA A 819 -8.63 -47.23 -47.49
CA ALA A 819 -7.63 -47.89 -48.30
C ALA A 819 -8.13 -49.32 -48.63
N THR A 820 -7.86 -49.83 -49.79
CA THR A 820 -8.27 -51.15 -50.24
C THR A 820 -7.56 -52.28 -49.49
N ASP A 821 -6.34 -52.03 -49.13
CA ASP A 821 -5.45 -52.95 -48.44
C ASP A 821 -4.29 -52.20 -47.79
N GLU A 822 -3.40 -52.92 -47.13
CA GLU A 822 -2.26 -52.35 -46.47
C GLU A 822 -1.23 -51.69 -47.45
N ALA A 823 -1.10 -52.23 -48.68
CA ALA A 823 -0.21 -51.66 -49.70
C ALA A 823 -0.73 -50.29 -50.16
N GLN A 824 -2.03 -50.11 -50.31
CA GLN A 824 -2.61 -48.81 -50.58
C GLN A 824 -2.52 -47.84 -49.39
N ALA A 825 -2.68 -48.34 -48.16
CA ALA A 825 -2.49 -47.51 -46.95
C ALA A 825 -1.05 -47.00 -46.85
N ILE A 826 -0.05 -47.78 -47.20
CA ILE A 826 1.34 -47.36 -47.32
C ILE A 826 1.50 -46.28 -48.42
N THR A 827 0.88 -46.53 -49.60
CA THR A 827 0.95 -45.62 -50.75
C THR A 827 0.30 -44.27 -50.44
N LEU A 828 -0.74 -44.25 -49.64
CA LEU A 828 -1.48 -43.06 -49.18
C LEU A 828 -0.77 -42.34 -47.99
N GLY A 829 0.37 -42.91 -47.54
CA GLY A 829 1.17 -42.27 -46.47
C GLY A 829 0.64 -42.48 -45.04
N PHE A 830 -0.22 -43.50 -44.85
CA PHE A 830 -0.70 -43.80 -43.48
C PHE A 830 0.46 -44.29 -42.61
N GLU A 831 0.50 -43.82 -41.39
CA GLU A 831 1.54 -44.26 -40.44
C GLU A 831 1.24 -45.64 -39.87
N THR A 832 2.27 -46.38 -39.44
CA THR A 832 2.07 -47.65 -38.71
C THR A 832 1.20 -47.49 -37.50
N GLY A 833 0.23 -48.30 -37.32
CA GLY A 833 -0.81 -48.22 -36.27
C GLY A 833 -2.06 -47.42 -36.66
N THR A 834 -2.12 -46.81 -37.86
CA THR A 834 -3.31 -46.10 -38.33
C THR A 834 -4.47 -47.09 -38.62
N LEU A 835 -5.65 -46.80 -38.10
CA LEU A 835 -6.87 -47.50 -38.46
C LEU A 835 -7.39 -46.97 -39.81
N TYR A 836 -7.69 -47.85 -40.71
CA TYR A 836 -8.31 -47.51 -41.98
C TYR A 836 -9.49 -48.44 -42.32
N ALA A 837 -10.45 -47.96 -43.08
CA ALA A 837 -11.58 -48.77 -43.54
C ALA A 837 -11.31 -49.25 -44.95
N THR A 838 -11.66 -50.51 -45.24
CA THR A 838 -11.74 -50.99 -46.62
C THR A 838 -12.99 -50.45 -47.30
N PRO A 839 -13.08 -50.43 -48.62
CA PRO A 839 -14.30 -50.05 -49.32
C PRO A 839 -15.51 -50.98 -49.01
N THR A 840 -15.25 -52.17 -48.47
CA THR A 840 -16.25 -53.11 -47.99
C THR A 840 -16.67 -52.89 -46.54
N GLY A 841 -16.06 -51.87 -45.83
CA GLY A 841 -16.44 -51.52 -44.49
C GLY A 841 -15.67 -52.25 -43.37
N GLU A 842 -14.66 -53.06 -43.70
CA GLU A 842 -13.80 -53.71 -42.71
C GLU A 842 -12.80 -52.67 -42.17
N ILE A 843 -12.61 -52.60 -40.85
CA ILE A 843 -11.62 -51.78 -40.22
C ILE A 843 -10.33 -52.57 -40.03
N ARG A 844 -9.22 -52.05 -40.50
CA ARG A 844 -7.88 -52.64 -40.39
C ARG A 844 -6.86 -51.66 -39.79
N ILE A 845 -5.80 -52.20 -39.27
CA ILE A 845 -4.65 -51.40 -38.77
C ILE A 845 -3.52 -51.56 -39.81
N LYS A 846 -2.87 -50.46 -40.16
CA LYS A 846 -1.63 -50.51 -40.90
C LYS A 846 -0.53 -51.01 -39.95
N LEU A 847 0.04 -52.15 -40.32
CA LEU A 847 1.14 -52.79 -39.57
C LEU A 847 2.49 -52.19 -39.88
#